data_4464acaa42df5a761e34e83ebf608b1f
#
_entry.id   4464acaa42df5a761e34e83ebf608b1f
#
_cell.length_a   1.000
_cell.length_b   1.000
_cell.length_c   1.000
_cell.angle_alpha   90.00
_cell.angle_beta   90.00
_cell.angle_gamma   90.00
#
_symmetry.space_group_name_H-M   'P 1'
#
loop_
_entity.id
_entity.type
_entity.pdbx_description
1 polymer ?
#
loop_
_entity_poly.entity_id
_entity_poly.type
_entity_poly.pdbx_seq_one_letter_code
_entity_poly.pdbx_strand_id
1 'polypeptide(L)'
;MPKKKLTPSGEFIEFLNSESIATLVIKGLEFKDSGDHEKAIACFDQVLIVDPDFSEAYYHRGNVLFDQRRFFEAIESYDCALAINPALGHVLQNKAISLHNMGRLQEAVDAYQQLLVLDPGNHNAQFGMGTDLESLGQLESAIRAFELVVSIDQAHIQAYLHSAECWNRLGNHQKALEAFDKAAALDSTRPEIFARRGNILQSMGRVAEAIHEYDQALSIEPQYPYLKDTRLLAKLGLSDWRNLDQEIVQFSQAIERGDPIASTFPVLVAIDSLKLQRKAASRWANTIYPENPQLGLLSKYPRHRKTRVAYFSADFRNHAVAMLTAELFETHDRNHFEIFAFAFGPPTDDLIVERLKKAFDQFIDVRELSDLQVASLARQMEIDIAVDLGGYTANCRTGIFALRAAPIQIGYLGYLGTWGTPYMDYIIADSVIIPEKSRDLYSEKIIYLPAFQVNDSQRVISDRVFNRAELGLPENAMVYCCFNNTYKILPKVFASWMRILKAVDDSVLFLYASNSSVEQNLRNQAIENGIKPERLIFGGRLAGPEYLSRYRTCDLFLDTSPYNAGTTASDALWAGLPVLSYLGETFASRMAASLLEAVGLPELVTTTISEYESLAIDLGNNPQKLGELKRKLSLRQSNSALFNTTIFTRNLEFAYTKAIDQWHLDLPLDHIVVKSNA
;
A
#
# COMPACT_ATOMS: atom_id res chain seq x y z
N MET A 1 64.39 -16.55 -20.49
CA MET A 1 63.41 -15.73 -21.19
C MET A 1 62.17 -16.56 -21.45
N PRO A 2 61.04 -16.32 -20.80
CA PRO A 2 59.78 -17.04 -21.11
C PRO A 2 59.15 -16.37 -22.34
N LYS A 3 58.78 -17.19 -23.34
CA LYS A 3 58.04 -16.79 -24.52
C LYS A 3 56.66 -16.25 -24.06
N LYS A 4 56.42 -14.93 -24.19
CA LYS A 4 55.07 -14.35 -24.10
C LYS A 4 54.25 -14.93 -25.23
N LYS A 5 53.18 -15.65 -24.92
CA LYS A 5 52.09 -15.94 -25.86
C LYS A 5 51.41 -14.61 -26.18
N LEU A 6 51.62 -14.10 -27.39
CA LEU A 6 50.81 -13.00 -27.94
C LEU A 6 49.37 -13.49 -28.03
N THR A 7 48.49 -12.76 -27.37
CA THR A 7 47.03 -12.94 -27.56
C THR A 7 46.62 -12.32 -28.91
N PRO A 8 45.49 -12.70 -29.53
CA PRO A 8 45.04 -12.10 -30.80
C PRO A 8 44.96 -10.56 -30.80
N SER A 9 44.81 -9.95 -29.61
CA SER A 9 44.87 -8.51 -29.39
C SER A 9 46.27 -7.92 -29.54
N GLY A 10 47.34 -8.70 -29.28
CA GLY A 10 48.72 -8.21 -29.36
C GLY A 10 49.19 -8.00 -30.81
N GLU A 11 48.82 -8.91 -31.74
CA GLU A 11 49.14 -8.77 -33.18
C GLU A 11 48.38 -7.59 -33.82
N PHE A 12 47.14 -7.35 -33.39
CA PHE A 12 46.35 -6.20 -33.86
C PHE A 12 46.93 -4.86 -33.40
N ILE A 13 47.45 -4.75 -32.19
CA ILE A 13 48.10 -3.54 -31.67
C ILE A 13 49.41 -3.23 -32.41
N GLU A 14 50.25 -4.25 -32.74
CA GLU A 14 51.44 -4.05 -33.55
C GLU A 14 51.10 -3.52 -34.96
N PHE A 15 50.01 -3.95 -35.56
CA PHE A 15 49.54 -3.47 -36.87
C PHE A 15 49.15 -1.99 -36.81
N LEU A 16 48.46 -1.53 -35.73
CA LEU A 16 48.03 -0.15 -35.56
C LEU A 16 49.17 0.87 -35.38
N ASN A 17 50.33 0.46 -34.86
CA ASN A 17 51.49 1.33 -34.59
C ASN A 17 52.14 2.00 -35.85
N SER A 18 51.77 1.57 -37.06
CA SER A 18 52.25 2.13 -38.31
C SER A 18 51.32 3.11 -39.01
N GLU A 19 50.14 3.36 -38.42
CA GLU A 19 49.08 4.16 -39.06
C GLU A 19 49.02 5.64 -38.59
N SER A 20 48.47 6.52 -39.43
CA SER A 20 48.24 7.91 -39.05
C SER A 20 47.06 8.01 -38.08
N ILE A 21 47.09 9.05 -37.23
CA ILE A 21 45.97 9.37 -36.30
C ILE A 21 44.60 9.36 -37.01
N ALA A 22 44.51 10.03 -38.18
CA ALA A 22 43.26 10.10 -38.92
C ALA A 22 42.77 8.71 -39.38
N THR A 23 43.69 7.83 -39.82
CA THR A 23 43.35 6.46 -40.21
C THR A 23 42.89 5.62 -39.01
N LEU A 24 43.56 5.78 -37.88
CA LEU A 24 43.19 5.07 -36.64
C LEU A 24 41.81 5.50 -36.11
N VAL A 25 41.49 6.80 -36.16
CA VAL A 25 40.17 7.32 -35.77
C VAL A 25 39.06 6.73 -36.68
N ILE A 26 39.26 6.78 -38.02
CA ILE A 26 38.31 6.21 -38.98
C ILE A 26 38.08 4.71 -38.70
N LYS A 27 39.15 3.93 -38.58
CA LYS A 27 39.03 2.49 -38.25
C LYS A 27 38.35 2.24 -36.91
N GLY A 28 38.65 3.06 -35.90
CA GLY A 28 37.97 2.97 -34.59
C GLY A 28 36.46 3.17 -34.72
N LEU A 29 36.02 4.15 -35.52
CA LEU A 29 34.61 4.38 -35.80
C LEU A 29 33.97 3.23 -36.61
N GLU A 30 34.67 2.72 -37.65
CA GLU A 30 34.20 1.55 -38.42
C GLU A 30 34.05 0.30 -37.54
N PHE A 31 35.00 0.02 -36.63
CA PHE A 31 34.89 -1.08 -35.68
C PHE A 31 33.76 -0.85 -34.68
N LYS A 32 33.53 0.37 -34.21
CA LYS A 32 32.37 0.71 -33.39
C LYS A 32 31.06 0.40 -34.12
N ASP A 33 30.92 0.86 -35.37
CA ASP A 33 29.70 0.67 -36.17
C ASP A 33 29.45 -0.81 -36.52
N SER A 34 30.54 -1.60 -36.64
CA SER A 34 30.45 -3.06 -36.84
C SER A 34 30.23 -3.86 -35.55
N GLY A 35 30.24 -3.20 -34.37
CA GLY A 35 30.07 -3.83 -33.06
C GLY A 35 31.35 -4.48 -32.50
N ASP A 36 32.51 -4.29 -33.14
CA ASP A 36 33.79 -4.81 -32.64
C ASP A 36 34.45 -3.80 -31.66
N HIS A 37 33.78 -3.69 -30.49
CA HIS A 37 34.10 -2.69 -29.48
C HIS A 37 35.53 -2.76 -28.97
N GLU A 38 36.12 -3.95 -28.83
CA GLU A 38 37.51 -4.11 -28.34
C GLU A 38 38.54 -3.55 -29.33
N LYS A 39 38.31 -3.79 -30.63
CA LYS A 39 39.17 -3.19 -31.66
C LYS A 39 38.97 -1.68 -31.78
N ALA A 40 37.75 -1.22 -31.64
CA ALA A 40 37.47 0.21 -31.60
C ALA A 40 38.23 0.92 -30.47
N ILE A 41 38.18 0.37 -29.23
CA ILE A 41 38.94 0.89 -28.09
C ILE A 41 40.44 0.85 -28.37
N ALA A 42 40.98 -0.26 -28.91
CA ALA A 42 42.37 -0.38 -29.22
C ALA A 42 42.87 0.67 -30.25
N CYS A 43 42.03 1.01 -31.25
CA CYS A 43 42.33 2.08 -32.19
C CYS A 43 42.41 3.43 -31.49
N PHE A 44 41.48 3.76 -30.62
CA PHE A 44 41.47 5.03 -29.89
C PHE A 44 42.60 5.09 -28.86
N ASP A 45 42.92 3.99 -28.16
CA ASP A 45 44.08 3.90 -27.26
C ASP A 45 45.35 4.16 -28.01
N GLN A 46 45.50 3.67 -29.24
CA GLN A 46 46.69 3.91 -30.06
C GLN A 46 46.79 5.38 -30.50
N VAL A 47 45.68 6.02 -30.82
CA VAL A 47 45.66 7.48 -31.05
C VAL A 47 46.19 8.22 -29.84
N LEU A 48 45.72 7.87 -28.64
CA LEU A 48 46.13 8.50 -27.38
C LEU A 48 47.56 8.24 -26.95
N ILE A 49 48.18 7.13 -27.42
CA ILE A 49 49.63 6.89 -27.28
C ILE A 49 50.41 7.87 -28.15
N VAL A 50 49.94 8.18 -29.36
CA VAL A 50 50.60 9.06 -30.30
C VAL A 50 50.37 10.53 -29.97
N ASP A 51 49.16 10.87 -29.61
CA ASP A 51 48.73 12.23 -29.23
C ASP A 51 47.82 12.16 -27.97
N PRO A 52 48.40 12.30 -26.76
CA PRO A 52 47.65 12.28 -25.52
C PRO A 52 46.67 13.44 -25.34
N ASP A 53 46.78 14.50 -26.12
CA ASP A 53 45.90 15.68 -26.04
C ASP A 53 44.78 15.65 -27.09
N PHE A 54 44.58 14.52 -27.78
CA PHE A 54 43.52 14.36 -28.78
C PHE A 54 42.19 14.07 -28.13
N SER A 55 41.44 15.11 -27.71
CA SER A 55 40.21 15.02 -26.96
C SER A 55 39.11 14.18 -27.64
N GLU A 56 39.05 14.19 -28.98
CA GLU A 56 38.06 13.40 -29.74
C GLU A 56 38.26 11.89 -29.60
N ALA A 57 39.53 11.41 -29.45
CA ALA A 57 39.78 9.99 -29.22
C ALA A 57 39.25 9.55 -27.85
N TYR A 58 39.43 10.35 -26.81
CA TYR A 58 38.83 10.10 -25.51
C TYR A 58 37.28 10.08 -25.60
N TYR A 59 36.69 11.02 -26.32
CA TYR A 59 35.25 11.05 -26.53
C TYR A 59 34.74 9.78 -27.22
N HIS A 60 35.36 9.37 -28.33
CA HIS A 60 34.93 8.19 -29.06
C HIS A 60 35.17 6.90 -28.26
N ARG A 61 36.28 6.82 -27.52
CA ARG A 61 36.56 5.73 -26.59
C ARG A 61 35.46 5.66 -25.50
N GLY A 62 35.10 6.81 -24.90
CA GLY A 62 34.02 6.91 -23.92
C GLY A 62 32.70 6.42 -24.47
N ASN A 63 32.36 6.77 -25.71
CA ASN A 63 31.13 6.31 -26.35
C ASN A 63 31.10 4.80 -26.56
N VAL A 64 32.20 4.17 -26.96
CA VAL A 64 32.28 2.71 -27.09
C VAL A 64 32.12 2.02 -25.75
N LEU A 65 32.72 2.57 -24.69
CA LEU A 65 32.58 2.07 -23.32
C LEU A 65 31.13 2.24 -22.80
N PHE A 66 30.51 3.35 -23.14
CA PHE A 66 29.08 3.59 -22.83
C PHE A 66 28.16 2.55 -23.49
N ASP A 67 28.38 2.26 -24.77
CA ASP A 67 27.64 1.24 -25.52
C ASP A 67 27.79 -0.15 -24.89
N GLN A 68 28.94 -0.45 -24.28
CA GLN A 68 29.21 -1.68 -23.51
C GLN A 68 28.65 -1.61 -22.07
N ARG A 69 27.99 -0.53 -21.64
CA ARG A 69 27.54 -0.27 -20.26
C ARG A 69 28.69 -0.20 -19.24
N ARG A 70 29.93 0.04 -19.67
CA ARG A 70 31.10 0.27 -18.82
C ARG A 70 31.15 1.74 -18.41
N PHE A 71 30.08 2.19 -17.72
CA PHE A 71 29.85 3.62 -17.45
C PHE A 71 30.98 4.28 -16.66
N PHE A 72 31.59 3.59 -15.72
CA PHE A 72 32.73 4.14 -14.96
C PHE A 72 33.88 4.53 -15.87
N GLU A 73 34.34 3.60 -16.73
CA GLU A 73 35.41 3.82 -17.66
C GLU A 73 35.07 4.82 -18.77
N ALA A 74 33.79 4.89 -19.15
CA ALA A 74 33.29 5.92 -20.05
C ALA A 74 33.45 7.31 -19.44
N ILE A 75 33.04 7.48 -18.16
CA ILE A 75 33.21 8.75 -17.44
C ILE A 75 34.66 9.17 -17.33
N GLU A 76 35.60 8.25 -17.00
CA GLU A 76 37.02 8.54 -16.98
C GLU A 76 37.49 9.05 -18.34
N SER A 77 37.06 8.45 -19.44
CA SER A 77 37.37 8.90 -20.79
C SER A 77 36.79 10.29 -21.09
N TYR A 78 35.57 10.53 -20.72
CA TYR A 78 34.94 11.86 -20.88
C TYR A 78 35.64 12.93 -20.03
N ASP A 79 36.08 12.58 -18.82
CA ASP A 79 36.80 13.51 -17.94
C ASP A 79 38.18 13.89 -18.57
N CYS A 80 38.89 12.93 -19.19
CA CYS A 80 40.07 13.25 -19.94
C CYS A 80 39.81 14.18 -21.12
N ALA A 81 38.75 13.93 -21.90
CA ALA A 81 38.37 14.80 -23.01
C ALA A 81 38.06 16.23 -22.54
N LEU A 82 37.32 16.36 -21.43
CA LEU A 82 36.94 17.65 -20.84
C LEU A 82 38.10 18.39 -20.17
N ALA A 83 39.07 17.66 -19.65
CA ALA A 83 40.29 18.26 -19.12
C ALA A 83 41.11 18.96 -20.21
N ILE A 84 41.10 18.42 -21.45
CA ILE A 84 41.78 19.01 -22.62
C ILE A 84 40.90 20.16 -23.17
N ASN A 85 39.62 19.94 -23.34
CA ASN A 85 38.69 20.94 -23.84
C ASN A 85 37.37 20.96 -23.04
N PRO A 86 37.23 21.86 -22.06
CA PRO A 86 36.06 21.97 -21.23
C PRO A 86 34.76 22.40 -21.97
N ALA A 87 34.87 22.89 -23.21
CA ALA A 87 33.73 23.39 -23.98
C ALA A 87 33.05 22.32 -24.87
N LEU A 88 33.40 21.05 -24.70
CA LEU A 88 32.81 19.94 -25.45
C LEU A 88 31.43 19.57 -24.91
N GLY A 89 30.37 20.29 -25.32
CA GLY A 89 29.00 20.10 -24.82
C GLY A 89 28.45 18.68 -25.01
N HIS A 90 28.74 18.04 -26.16
CA HIS A 90 28.33 16.65 -26.42
C HIS A 90 29.02 15.63 -25.48
N VAL A 91 30.24 15.93 -25.02
CA VAL A 91 30.93 15.09 -24.01
C VAL A 91 30.27 15.25 -22.63
N LEU A 92 29.95 16.49 -22.25
CA LEU A 92 29.21 16.76 -21.00
C LEU A 92 27.86 16.05 -20.99
N GLN A 93 27.13 16.02 -22.10
CA GLN A 93 25.87 15.32 -22.23
C GLN A 93 26.03 13.80 -21.98
N ASN A 94 27.00 13.16 -22.67
CA ASN A 94 27.22 11.72 -22.52
C ASN A 94 27.75 11.35 -21.15
N LYS A 95 28.60 12.20 -20.55
CA LYS A 95 29.04 12.08 -19.15
C LYS A 95 27.85 12.12 -18.19
N ALA A 96 26.96 13.11 -18.35
CA ALA A 96 25.77 13.22 -17.50
C ALA A 96 24.87 11.99 -17.60
N ILE A 97 24.61 11.49 -18.82
CA ILE A 97 23.82 10.26 -19.02
C ILE A 97 24.54 9.04 -18.39
N SER A 98 25.85 8.96 -18.46
CA SER A 98 26.63 7.87 -17.83
C SER A 98 26.52 7.93 -16.30
N LEU A 99 26.61 9.11 -15.72
CA LEU A 99 26.45 9.36 -14.29
C LEU A 99 25.04 9.01 -13.82
N HIS A 100 24.01 9.39 -14.58
CA HIS A 100 22.62 8.99 -14.36
C HIS A 100 22.49 7.46 -14.27
N ASN A 101 23.02 6.74 -15.27
CA ASN A 101 22.96 5.27 -15.31
C ASN A 101 23.70 4.60 -14.15
N MET A 102 24.65 5.26 -13.53
CA MET A 102 25.35 4.80 -12.32
C MET A 102 24.65 5.20 -11.02
N GLY A 103 23.53 5.95 -11.09
CA GLY A 103 22.86 6.49 -9.92
C GLY A 103 23.60 7.66 -9.25
N ARG A 104 24.65 8.22 -9.88
CA ARG A 104 25.40 9.40 -9.41
C ARG A 104 24.68 10.69 -9.81
N LEU A 105 23.41 10.80 -9.36
CA LEU A 105 22.45 11.79 -9.89
C LEU A 105 22.90 13.23 -9.65
N GLN A 106 23.46 13.57 -8.50
CA GLN A 106 23.93 14.94 -8.25
C GLN A 106 25.04 15.34 -9.22
N GLU A 107 25.97 14.45 -9.50
CA GLU A 107 27.07 14.72 -10.44
C GLU A 107 26.56 14.79 -11.89
N ALA A 108 25.50 14.05 -12.22
CA ALA A 108 24.81 14.20 -13.51
C ALA A 108 24.17 15.60 -13.65
N VAL A 109 23.49 16.07 -12.61
CA VAL A 109 22.94 17.44 -12.55
C VAL A 109 24.04 18.48 -12.75
N ASP A 110 25.18 18.34 -12.08
CA ASP A 110 26.32 19.27 -12.22
C ASP A 110 26.88 19.27 -13.65
N ALA A 111 26.96 18.10 -14.31
CA ALA A 111 27.40 18.00 -15.70
C ALA A 111 26.39 18.64 -16.68
N TYR A 112 25.08 18.43 -16.47
CA TYR A 112 24.03 19.12 -17.25
C TYR A 112 24.08 20.63 -17.04
N GLN A 113 24.31 21.12 -15.82
CA GLN A 113 24.46 22.56 -15.58
C GLN A 113 25.63 23.16 -16.35
N GLN A 114 26.77 22.48 -16.39
CA GLN A 114 27.92 22.92 -17.20
C GLN A 114 27.58 22.95 -18.69
N LEU A 115 26.86 21.94 -19.19
CA LEU A 115 26.39 21.92 -20.57
C LEU A 115 25.45 23.10 -20.86
N LEU A 116 24.52 23.40 -19.98
CA LEU A 116 23.56 24.50 -20.13
C LEU A 116 24.20 25.90 -20.03
N VAL A 117 25.37 26.02 -19.42
CA VAL A 117 26.17 27.26 -19.50
C VAL A 117 26.73 27.46 -20.93
N LEU A 118 27.10 26.37 -21.62
CA LEU A 118 27.61 26.41 -23.00
C LEU A 118 26.48 26.54 -24.03
N ASP A 119 25.36 25.85 -23.79
CA ASP A 119 24.19 25.80 -24.65
C ASP A 119 22.90 25.96 -23.84
N PRO A 120 22.49 27.20 -23.52
CA PRO A 120 21.28 27.47 -22.74
C PRO A 120 19.97 26.98 -23.37
N GLY A 121 19.97 26.76 -24.68
CA GLY A 121 18.80 26.30 -25.46
C GLY A 121 18.67 24.79 -25.53
N ASN A 122 19.57 24.02 -24.89
CA ASN A 122 19.56 22.57 -24.96
C ASN A 122 18.43 21.95 -24.10
N HIS A 123 17.25 21.84 -24.70
CA HIS A 123 16.08 21.29 -24.01
C HIS A 123 16.24 19.83 -23.58
N ASN A 124 17.06 19.01 -24.29
CA ASN A 124 17.36 17.64 -23.90
C ASN A 124 18.20 17.59 -22.60
N ALA A 125 19.23 18.45 -22.49
CA ALA A 125 20.01 18.57 -21.26
C ALA A 125 19.14 19.10 -20.10
N GLN A 126 18.27 20.07 -20.38
CA GLN A 126 17.34 20.62 -19.40
C GLN A 126 16.35 19.55 -18.92
N PHE A 127 15.84 18.70 -19.83
CA PHE A 127 14.96 17.57 -19.48
C PHE A 127 15.70 16.51 -18.65
N GLY A 128 16.91 16.10 -19.08
CA GLY A 128 17.72 15.14 -18.33
C GLY A 128 18.06 15.64 -16.92
N MET A 129 18.42 16.92 -16.77
CA MET A 129 18.62 17.55 -15.47
C MET A 129 17.34 17.51 -14.61
N GLY A 130 16.19 17.81 -15.22
CA GLY A 130 14.89 17.75 -14.55
C GLY A 130 14.56 16.37 -14.01
N THR A 131 14.83 15.29 -14.77
CA THR A 131 14.59 13.91 -14.33
C THR A 131 15.51 13.49 -13.20
N ASP A 132 16.77 13.94 -13.21
CA ASP A 132 17.73 13.67 -12.12
C ASP A 132 17.34 14.42 -10.84
N LEU A 133 16.93 15.68 -10.95
CA LEU A 133 16.42 16.49 -9.84
C LEU A 133 15.15 15.88 -9.23
N GLU A 134 14.24 15.38 -10.06
CA GLU A 134 13.04 14.66 -9.62
C GLU A 134 13.40 13.41 -8.81
N SER A 135 14.38 12.63 -9.31
CA SER A 135 14.87 11.42 -8.65
C SER A 135 15.60 11.72 -7.34
N LEU A 136 16.26 12.86 -7.23
CA LEU A 136 16.87 13.38 -5.99
C LEU A 136 15.82 13.95 -5.00
N GLY A 137 14.55 14.03 -5.39
CA GLY A 137 13.50 14.65 -4.57
C GLY A 137 13.52 16.18 -4.56
N GLN A 138 14.33 16.83 -5.40
CA GLN A 138 14.40 18.28 -5.52
C GLN A 138 13.29 18.80 -6.46
N LEU A 139 12.04 18.59 -6.03
CA LEU A 139 10.85 18.69 -6.90
C LEU A 139 10.63 20.08 -7.50
N GLU A 140 10.83 21.15 -6.71
CA GLU A 140 10.67 22.52 -7.21
C GLU A 140 11.72 22.87 -8.28
N SER A 141 12.93 22.34 -8.14
CA SER A 141 14.00 22.54 -9.14
C SER A 141 13.72 21.73 -10.41
N ALA A 142 13.21 20.50 -10.26
CA ALA A 142 12.77 19.66 -11.38
C ALA A 142 11.64 20.35 -12.17
N ILE A 143 10.64 20.88 -11.50
CA ILE A 143 9.53 21.62 -12.12
C ILE A 143 10.07 22.81 -12.96
N ARG A 144 10.96 23.63 -12.38
CA ARG A 144 11.58 24.73 -13.13
C ARG A 144 12.31 24.26 -14.37
N ALA A 145 13.01 23.12 -14.28
CA ALA A 145 13.68 22.52 -15.43
C ALA A 145 12.68 22.11 -16.51
N PHE A 146 11.59 21.42 -16.15
CA PHE A 146 10.56 21.01 -17.11
C PHE A 146 9.78 22.21 -17.68
N GLU A 147 9.53 23.26 -16.90
CA GLU A 147 8.93 24.51 -17.39
C GLU A 147 9.80 25.20 -18.45
N LEU A 148 11.13 25.17 -18.28
CA LEU A 148 12.06 25.67 -19.31
C LEU A 148 12.01 24.80 -20.57
N VAL A 149 11.95 23.47 -20.44
CA VAL A 149 11.78 22.57 -21.60
C VAL A 149 10.55 22.94 -22.40
N VAL A 150 9.37 23.06 -21.75
CA VAL A 150 8.12 23.38 -22.47
C VAL A 150 8.06 24.82 -22.97
N SER A 151 8.87 25.73 -22.44
CA SER A 151 9.01 27.08 -22.99
C SER A 151 9.77 27.09 -24.32
N ILE A 152 10.67 26.13 -24.54
CA ILE A 152 11.45 25.97 -25.79
C ILE A 152 10.69 25.07 -26.76
N ASP A 153 10.19 23.92 -26.28
CA ASP A 153 9.41 22.96 -27.04
C ASP A 153 8.04 22.72 -26.37
N GLN A 154 7.04 23.48 -26.85
CA GLN A 154 5.66 23.38 -26.34
C GLN A 154 5.00 22.01 -26.60
N ALA A 155 5.54 21.19 -27.49
CA ALA A 155 5.04 19.86 -27.81
C ALA A 155 5.70 18.74 -26.99
N HIS A 156 6.57 19.07 -26.02
CA HIS A 156 7.30 18.09 -25.24
C HIS A 156 6.42 17.44 -24.16
N ILE A 157 5.63 16.43 -24.56
CA ILE A 157 4.65 15.75 -23.69
C ILE A 157 5.29 15.22 -22.40
N GLN A 158 6.48 14.58 -22.48
CA GLN A 158 7.15 14.01 -21.31
C GLN A 158 7.45 15.07 -20.23
N ALA A 159 7.84 16.29 -20.62
CA ALA A 159 8.09 17.36 -19.67
C ALA A 159 6.81 17.77 -18.90
N TYR A 160 5.65 17.77 -19.57
CA TYR A 160 4.38 18.00 -18.90
C TYR A 160 4.04 16.85 -17.93
N LEU A 161 4.28 15.59 -18.32
CA LEU A 161 4.00 14.43 -17.47
C LEU A 161 4.86 14.43 -16.21
N HIS A 162 6.16 14.66 -16.34
CA HIS A 162 7.07 14.74 -15.18
C HIS A 162 6.78 15.96 -14.30
N SER A 163 6.48 17.14 -14.91
CA SER A 163 6.06 18.32 -14.16
C SER A 163 4.78 18.06 -13.36
N ALA A 164 3.79 17.39 -13.97
CA ALA A 164 2.54 17.00 -13.29
C ALA A 164 2.80 16.08 -12.09
N GLU A 165 3.68 15.09 -12.25
CA GLU A 165 4.04 14.19 -11.17
C GLU A 165 4.76 14.91 -10.02
N CYS A 166 5.69 15.81 -10.33
CA CYS A 166 6.34 16.65 -9.33
C CYS A 166 5.34 17.53 -8.57
N TRP A 167 4.39 18.19 -9.28
CA TRP A 167 3.33 18.96 -8.65
C TRP A 167 2.44 18.11 -7.75
N ASN A 168 2.12 16.88 -8.18
CA ASN A 168 1.34 15.93 -7.39
C ASN A 168 2.07 15.54 -6.10
N ARG A 169 3.36 15.22 -6.18
CA ARG A 169 4.22 14.89 -5.02
C ARG A 169 4.35 16.07 -4.04
N LEU A 170 4.31 17.30 -4.52
CA LEU A 170 4.25 18.52 -3.69
C LEU A 170 2.85 18.80 -3.12
N GLY A 171 1.84 17.97 -3.42
CA GLY A 171 0.46 18.16 -2.98
C GLY A 171 -0.31 19.23 -3.74
N ASN A 172 0.29 19.83 -4.80
CA ASN A 172 -0.40 20.81 -5.64
C ASN A 172 -1.15 20.11 -6.78
N HIS A 173 -2.22 19.40 -6.39
CA HIS A 173 -3.01 18.59 -7.32
C HIS A 173 -3.63 19.41 -8.47
N GLN A 174 -3.98 20.68 -8.22
CA GLN A 174 -4.56 21.53 -9.27
C GLN A 174 -3.57 21.80 -10.40
N LYS A 175 -2.33 22.18 -10.08
CA LYS A 175 -1.28 22.37 -11.09
C LYS A 175 -0.89 21.07 -11.79
N ALA A 176 -0.94 19.95 -11.07
CA ALA A 176 -0.72 18.64 -11.67
C ALA A 176 -1.77 18.34 -12.74
N LEU A 177 -3.06 18.57 -12.46
CA LEU A 177 -4.15 18.41 -13.44
C LEU A 177 -3.96 19.33 -14.64
N GLU A 178 -3.62 20.60 -14.45
CA GLU A 178 -3.37 21.56 -15.53
C GLU A 178 -2.23 21.10 -16.46
N ALA A 179 -1.16 20.52 -15.90
CA ALA A 179 -0.07 19.98 -16.71
C ALA A 179 -0.50 18.72 -17.48
N PHE A 180 -1.30 17.84 -16.89
CA PHE A 180 -1.88 16.71 -17.61
C PHE A 180 -2.89 17.15 -18.68
N ASP A 181 -3.65 18.23 -18.47
CA ASP A 181 -4.55 18.79 -19.49
C ASP A 181 -3.77 19.23 -20.74
N LYS A 182 -2.61 19.86 -20.54
CA LYS A 182 -1.73 20.23 -21.66
C LYS A 182 -1.18 19.00 -22.37
N ALA A 183 -0.76 17.96 -21.63
CA ALA A 183 -0.31 16.72 -22.22
C ALA A 183 -1.43 16.02 -23.03
N ALA A 184 -2.67 15.97 -22.51
CA ALA A 184 -3.82 15.39 -23.17
C ALA A 184 -4.23 16.15 -24.44
N ALA A 185 -4.09 17.48 -24.44
CA ALA A 185 -4.35 18.32 -25.61
C ALA A 185 -3.34 18.05 -26.74
N LEU A 186 -2.11 17.65 -26.41
CA LEU A 186 -1.07 17.30 -27.39
C LEU A 186 -1.25 15.89 -27.94
N ASP A 187 -1.63 14.93 -27.08
CA ASP A 187 -1.84 13.54 -27.48
C ASP A 187 -2.90 12.88 -26.59
N SER A 188 -4.14 12.86 -27.07
CA SER A 188 -5.27 12.23 -26.39
C SER A 188 -5.33 10.70 -26.54
N THR A 189 -4.37 10.07 -27.19
CA THR A 189 -4.33 8.61 -27.39
C THR A 189 -3.51 7.88 -26.33
N ARG A 190 -2.97 8.58 -25.36
CA ARG A 190 -2.13 8.06 -24.29
C ARG A 190 -2.95 7.71 -23.05
N PRO A 191 -3.19 6.42 -22.76
CA PRO A 191 -3.99 6.01 -21.62
C PRO A 191 -3.38 6.39 -20.26
N GLU A 192 -2.03 6.50 -20.19
CA GLU A 192 -1.34 6.88 -18.95
C GLU A 192 -1.71 8.27 -18.45
N ILE A 193 -2.05 9.21 -19.33
CA ILE A 193 -2.46 10.56 -18.95
C ILE A 193 -3.76 10.51 -18.15
N PHE A 194 -4.76 9.83 -18.69
CA PHE A 194 -6.07 9.69 -18.07
C PHE A 194 -6.00 8.85 -16.78
N ALA A 195 -5.21 7.78 -16.78
CA ALA A 195 -5.02 6.96 -15.59
C ALA A 195 -4.42 7.77 -14.42
N ARG A 196 -3.39 8.59 -14.69
CA ARG A 196 -2.74 9.44 -13.67
C ARG A 196 -3.65 10.59 -13.21
N ARG A 197 -4.38 11.24 -14.14
CA ARG A 197 -5.41 12.24 -13.78
C ARG A 197 -6.46 11.65 -12.86
N GLY A 198 -6.95 10.45 -13.19
CA GLY A 198 -7.89 9.71 -12.36
C GLY A 198 -7.36 9.47 -10.94
N ASN A 199 -6.09 9.06 -10.79
CA ASN A 199 -5.47 8.87 -9.49
C ASN A 199 -5.43 10.16 -8.66
N ILE A 200 -5.09 11.29 -9.28
CA ILE A 200 -5.08 12.60 -8.61
C ILE A 200 -6.50 13.00 -8.19
N LEU A 201 -7.48 12.89 -9.09
CA LEU A 201 -8.87 13.18 -8.78
C LEU A 201 -9.40 12.32 -7.64
N GLN A 202 -9.03 11.04 -7.61
CA GLN A 202 -9.39 10.14 -6.52
C GLN A 202 -8.77 10.59 -5.19
N SER A 203 -7.50 11.00 -5.17
CA SER A 203 -6.84 11.53 -3.96
C SER A 203 -7.47 12.83 -3.45
N MET A 204 -8.01 13.66 -4.36
CA MET A 204 -8.78 14.87 -4.05
C MET A 204 -10.23 14.58 -3.59
N GLY A 205 -10.66 13.31 -3.55
CA GLY A 205 -12.05 12.93 -3.25
C GLY A 205 -13.04 13.15 -4.41
N ARG A 206 -12.58 13.56 -5.60
CA ARG A 206 -13.38 13.76 -6.83
C ARG A 206 -13.58 12.44 -7.57
N VAL A 207 -14.09 11.44 -6.84
CA VAL A 207 -14.10 10.02 -7.26
C VAL A 207 -14.94 9.79 -8.53
N ALA A 208 -16.04 10.52 -8.72
CA ALA A 208 -16.87 10.38 -9.92
C ALA A 208 -16.10 10.82 -11.20
N GLU A 209 -15.32 11.88 -11.10
CA GLU A 209 -14.47 12.35 -12.18
C GLU A 209 -13.28 11.38 -12.39
N ALA A 210 -12.73 10.84 -11.32
CA ALA A 210 -11.68 9.82 -11.43
C ALA A 210 -12.16 8.59 -12.22
N ILE A 211 -13.39 8.11 -11.97
CA ILE A 211 -13.98 7.00 -12.73
C ILE A 211 -14.09 7.35 -14.22
N HIS A 212 -14.52 8.58 -14.54
CA HIS A 212 -14.58 9.02 -15.94
C HIS A 212 -13.21 8.98 -16.62
N GLU A 213 -12.16 9.45 -15.95
CA GLU A 213 -10.79 9.38 -16.46
C GLU A 213 -10.31 7.92 -16.64
N TYR A 214 -10.62 7.05 -15.69
CA TYR A 214 -10.31 5.62 -15.82
C TYR A 214 -11.05 4.97 -17.00
N ASP A 215 -12.31 5.35 -17.23
CA ASP A 215 -13.10 4.90 -18.39
C ASP A 215 -12.46 5.37 -19.70
N GLN A 216 -11.96 6.60 -19.77
CA GLN A 216 -11.23 7.11 -20.93
C GLN A 216 -9.95 6.29 -21.18
N ALA A 217 -9.13 6.09 -20.17
CA ALA A 217 -7.91 5.29 -20.31
C ALA A 217 -8.21 3.86 -20.79
N LEU A 218 -9.23 3.21 -20.21
CA LEU A 218 -9.63 1.84 -20.57
C LEU A 218 -10.30 1.76 -21.95
N SER A 219 -10.89 2.84 -22.47
CA SER A 219 -11.40 2.91 -23.84
C SER A 219 -10.28 2.94 -24.87
N ILE A 220 -9.13 3.54 -24.54
CA ILE A 220 -7.93 3.59 -25.37
C ILE A 220 -7.20 2.24 -25.31
N GLU A 221 -6.93 1.78 -24.09
CA GLU A 221 -6.24 0.51 -23.83
C GLU A 221 -7.04 -0.34 -22.84
N PRO A 222 -7.89 -1.27 -23.33
CA PRO A 222 -8.74 -2.10 -22.47
C PRO A 222 -7.99 -3.02 -21.49
N GLN A 223 -6.70 -3.24 -21.70
CA GLN A 223 -5.83 -4.03 -20.83
C GLN A 223 -4.78 -3.17 -20.10
N TYR A 224 -5.01 -1.86 -19.96
CA TYR A 224 -4.10 -1.00 -19.22
C TYR A 224 -3.85 -1.56 -17.81
N PRO A 225 -2.59 -1.80 -17.43
CA PRO A 225 -2.26 -2.54 -16.23
C PRO A 225 -2.88 -1.90 -14.98
N TYR A 226 -3.46 -2.73 -14.13
CA TYR A 226 -3.98 -2.36 -12.80
C TYR A 226 -5.20 -1.43 -12.78
N LEU A 227 -5.67 -0.91 -13.92
CA LEU A 227 -6.66 0.16 -13.92
C LEU A 227 -8.10 -0.35 -13.68
N LYS A 228 -8.41 -1.58 -14.11
CA LYS A 228 -9.76 -2.15 -13.97
C LYS A 228 -10.18 -2.32 -12.52
N ASP A 229 -9.32 -2.83 -11.69
CA ASP A 229 -9.57 -3.06 -10.27
C ASP A 229 -9.46 -1.76 -9.44
N THR A 230 -8.59 -0.81 -9.84
CA THR A 230 -8.59 0.55 -9.28
C THR A 230 -9.94 1.25 -9.52
N ARG A 231 -10.43 1.20 -10.76
CA ARG A 231 -11.75 1.72 -11.13
C ARG A 231 -12.89 1.00 -10.41
N LEU A 232 -12.83 -0.33 -10.30
CA LEU A 232 -13.81 -1.12 -9.56
C LEU A 232 -13.93 -0.65 -8.12
N LEU A 233 -12.81 -0.47 -7.43
CA LEU A 233 -12.79 0.03 -6.05
C LEU A 233 -13.36 1.45 -5.95
N ALA A 234 -13.06 2.32 -6.90
CA ALA A 234 -13.61 3.67 -6.96
C ALA A 234 -15.16 3.65 -7.13
N LYS A 235 -15.69 2.79 -8.01
CA LYS A 235 -17.13 2.58 -8.18
C LYS A 235 -17.81 2.08 -6.89
N LEU A 236 -17.19 1.09 -6.22
CA LEU A 236 -17.67 0.60 -4.93
C LEU A 236 -17.72 1.71 -3.89
N GLY A 237 -16.69 2.57 -3.85
CA GLY A 237 -16.63 3.73 -2.96
C GLY A 237 -17.77 4.74 -3.16
N LEU A 238 -18.26 4.87 -4.38
CA LEU A 238 -19.43 5.70 -4.71
C LEU A 238 -20.78 4.98 -4.64
N SER A 239 -20.81 3.68 -4.31
CA SER A 239 -21.99 2.83 -4.46
C SER A 239 -22.57 2.89 -5.90
N ASP A 240 -21.70 3.01 -6.90
CA ASP A 240 -22.06 2.90 -8.32
C ASP A 240 -22.02 1.43 -8.74
N TRP A 241 -23.17 0.81 -8.76
CA TRP A 241 -23.30 -0.62 -9.01
C TRP A 241 -23.69 -0.98 -10.45
N ARG A 242 -23.63 -0.04 -11.38
CA ARG A 242 -23.89 -0.31 -12.79
C ARG A 242 -22.90 -1.36 -13.31
N ASN A 243 -23.43 -2.46 -13.85
CA ASN A 243 -22.68 -3.63 -14.37
C ASN A 243 -21.74 -4.31 -13.34
N LEU A 244 -21.90 -4.07 -12.05
CA LEU A 244 -20.97 -4.52 -11.01
C LEU A 244 -20.83 -6.04 -10.94
N ASP A 245 -21.92 -6.79 -11.02
CA ASP A 245 -21.87 -8.27 -10.98
C ASP A 245 -21.02 -8.83 -12.12
N GLN A 246 -21.15 -8.26 -13.32
CA GLN A 246 -20.34 -8.67 -14.49
C GLN A 246 -18.86 -8.30 -14.30
N GLU A 247 -18.58 -7.10 -13.76
CA GLU A 247 -17.22 -6.66 -13.48
C GLU A 247 -16.54 -7.56 -12.43
N ILE A 248 -17.26 -7.95 -11.37
CA ILE A 248 -16.73 -8.87 -10.34
C ILE A 248 -16.44 -10.26 -10.94
N VAL A 249 -17.33 -10.77 -11.82
CA VAL A 249 -17.09 -12.06 -12.51
C VAL A 249 -15.84 -11.96 -13.39
N GLN A 250 -15.70 -10.90 -14.18
CA GLN A 250 -14.52 -10.69 -15.04
C GLN A 250 -13.25 -10.54 -14.22
N PHE A 251 -13.31 -9.83 -13.09
CA PHE A 251 -12.18 -9.67 -12.17
C PHE A 251 -11.78 -11.01 -11.53
N SER A 252 -12.74 -11.81 -11.10
CA SER A 252 -12.49 -13.16 -10.58
C SER A 252 -11.80 -14.06 -11.61
N GLN A 253 -12.27 -14.03 -12.86
CA GLN A 253 -11.66 -14.77 -13.96
C GLN A 253 -10.24 -14.28 -14.29
N ALA A 254 -9.99 -12.96 -14.20
CA ALA A 254 -8.65 -12.40 -14.39
C ALA A 254 -7.68 -12.93 -13.32
N ILE A 255 -8.12 -12.97 -12.04
CA ILE A 255 -7.32 -13.58 -10.96
C ILE A 255 -7.07 -15.07 -11.23
N GLU A 256 -8.07 -15.81 -11.70
CA GLU A 256 -7.92 -17.23 -12.06
C GLU A 256 -6.92 -17.47 -13.19
N ARG A 257 -6.88 -16.60 -14.20
CA ARG A 257 -5.87 -16.66 -15.27
C ARG A 257 -4.47 -16.25 -14.79
N GLY A 258 -4.38 -15.49 -13.67
CA GLY A 258 -3.13 -14.94 -13.17
C GLY A 258 -2.77 -13.60 -13.82
N ASP A 259 -3.78 -12.85 -14.29
CA ASP A 259 -3.58 -11.50 -14.82
C ASP A 259 -3.06 -10.56 -13.69
N PRO A 260 -2.30 -9.50 -14.02
CA PRO A 260 -1.87 -8.51 -13.05
C PRO A 260 -3.06 -7.79 -12.39
N ILE A 261 -2.95 -7.51 -11.09
CA ILE A 261 -3.94 -6.74 -10.31
C ILE A 261 -3.26 -5.52 -9.65
N ALA A 262 -4.01 -4.43 -9.47
CA ALA A 262 -3.52 -3.20 -8.86
C ALA A 262 -3.22 -3.34 -7.35
N SER A 263 -4.07 -4.10 -6.68
CA SER A 263 -3.89 -4.42 -5.26
C SER A 263 -4.77 -5.60 -4.87
N THR A 264 -4.50 -6.17 -3.70
CA THR A 264 -5.32 -7.24 -3.14
C THR A 264 -6.61 -6.71 -2.50
N PHE A 265 -6.72 -5.40 -2.23
CA PHE A 265 -7.82 -4.82 -1.48
C PHE A 265 -9.20 -4.96 -2.17
N PRO A 266 -9.36 -4.71 -3.51
CA PRO A 266 -10.61 -4.98 -4.20
C PRO A 266 -11.06 -6.44 -4.11
N VAL A 267 -10.10 -7.37 -4.03
CA VAL A 267 -10.40 -8.82 -3.88
C VAL A 267 -11.02 -9.10 -2.52
N LEU A 268 -10.47 -8.50 -1.44
CA LEU A 268 -11.05 -8.64 -0.09
C LEU A 268 -12.48 -8.09 -0.02
N VAL A 269 -12.73 -6.98 -0.73
CA VAL A 269 -14.02 -6.28 -0.68
C VAL A 269 -15.12 -7.00 -1.48
N ALA A 270 -14.76 -7.51 -2.68
CA ALA A 270 -15.76 -7.96 -3.65
C ALA A 270 -15.87 -9.48 -3.79
N ILE A 271 -14.89 -10.26 -3.30
CA ILE A 271 -14.80 -11.70 -3.58
C ILE A 271 -14.71 -12.51 -2.28
N ASP A 272 -15.75 -13.28 -1.96
CA ASP A 272 -15.76 -14.20 -0.82
C ASP A 272 -15.26 -15.59 -1.26
N SER A 273 -13.96 -15.68 -1.60
CA SER A 273 -13.30 -16.92 -1.96
C SER A 273 -11.85 -16.92 -1.47
N LEU A 274 -11.54 -17.73 -0.48
CA LEU A 274 -10.18 -17.91 0.07
C LEU A 274 -9.18 -18.29 -1.01
N LYS A 275 -9.57 -19.18 -1.94
CA LYS A 275 -8.72 -19.63 -3.06
C LYS A 275 -8.30 -18.46 -3.95
N LEU A 276 -9.24 -17.60 -4.33
CA LEU A 276 -8.95 -16.42 -5.16
C LEU A 276 -8.17 -15.37 -4.40
N GLN A 277 -8.47 -15.15 -3.12
CA GLN A 277 -7.72 -14.22 -2.28
C GLN A 277 -6.27 -14.65 -2.12
N ARG A 278 -6.00 -15.94 -1.84
CA ARG A 278 -4.63 -16.47 -1.79
C ARG A 278 -3.90 -16.30 -3.11
N LYS A 279 -4.57 -16.63 -4.23
CA LYS A 279 -3.96 -16.50 -5.57
C LYS A 279 -3.60 -15.05 -5.90
N ALA A 280 -4.50 -14.13 -5.59
CA ALA A 280 -4.29 -12.70 -5.75
C ALA A 280 -3.13 -12.19 -4.88
N ALA A 281 -3.12 -12.55 -3.59
CA ALA A 281 -2.07 -12.15 -2.66
C ALA A 281 -0.69 -12.69 -3.08
N SER A 282 -0.60 -13.98 -3.44
CA SER A 282 0.67 -14.58 -3.92
C SER A 282 1.16 -13.92 -5.22
N ARG A 283 0.25 -13.60 -6.15
CA ARG A 283 0.61 -12.91 -7.39
C ARG A 283 1.12 -11.50 -7.10
N TRP A 284 0.39 -10.76 -6.29
CA TRP A 284 0.75 -9.40 -5.88
C TRP A 284 2.13 -9.36 -5.20
N ALA A 285 2.33 -10.22 -4.20
CA ALA A 285 3.59 -10.31 -3.47
C ALA A 285 4.77 -10.61 -4.39
N ASN A 286 4.64 -11.64 -5.24
CA ASN A 286 5.72 -12.03 -6.14
C ASN A 286 6.02 -10.97 -7.22
N THR A 287 5.06 -10.11 -7.56
CA THR A 287 5.24 -9.06 -8.59
C THR A 287 5.79 -7.77 -7.99
N ILE A 288 5.23 -7.33 -6.86
CA ILE A 288 5.52 -6.00 -6.28
C ILE A 288 6.56 -6.08 -5.15
N TYR A 289 6.52 -7.16 -4.36
CA TYR A 289 7.38 -7.38 -3.20
C TYR A 289 8.01 -8.77 -3.23
N PRO A 290 8.75 -9.13 -4.31
CA PRO A 290 9.45 -10.42 -4.35
C PRO A 290 10.43 -10.55 -3.18
N GLU A 291 10.69 -11.78 -2.75
CA GLU A 291 11.72 -12.06 -1.76
C GLU A 291 13.05 -11.42 -2.19
N ASN A 292 13.69 -10.70 -1.28
CA ASN A 292 14.89 -9.93 -1.57
C ASN A 292 16.06 -10.39 -0.68
N PRO A 293 17.03 -11.17 -1.20
CA PRO A 293 18.14 -11.70 -0.44
C PRO A 293 19.31 -10.70 -0.24
N GLN A 294 19.13 -9.43 -0.55
CA GLN A 294 20.21 -8.43 -0.53
C GLN A 294 20.93 -8.30 0.82
N LEU A 295 20.22 -8.52 1.93
CA LEU A 295 20.83 -8.53 3.28
C LEU A 295 21.44 -9.88 3.68
N GLY A 296 21.41 -10.88 2.81
CA GLY A 296 21.86 -12.24 3.10
C GLY A 296 21.04 -12.95 4.19
N LEU A 297 21.50 -14.12 4.58
CA LEU A 297 20.87 -14.90 5.65
C LEU A 297 20.99 -14.18 6.99
N LEU A 298 19.95 -14.27 7.80
CA LEU A 298 19.98 -13.74 9.15
C LEU A 298 20.83 -14.65 10.02
N SER A 299 21.89 -14.09 10.60
CA SER A 299 22.76 -14.84 11.53
C SER A 299 22.06 -15.05 12.84
N LYS A 300 22.19 -16.25 13.43
CA LYS A 300 21.74 -16.50 14.79
C LYS A 300 22.56 -15.70 15.80
N TYR A 301 21.87 -15.20 16.80
CA TYR A 301 22.46 -14.50 17.96
C TYR A 301 21.97 -15.15 19.26
N PRO A 302 22.68 -14.93 20.40
CA PRO A 302 22.24 -15.42 21.69
C PRO A 302 20.86 -14.86 22.08
N ARG A 303 20.07 -15.67 22.79
CA ARG A 303 18.76 -15.24 23.26
C ARG A 303 18.87 -14.01 24.16
N HIS A 304 18.09 -12.99 23.86
CA HIS A 304 17.99 -11.80 24.69
C HIS A 304 17.31 -12.09 26.04
N ARG A 305 17.67 -11.30 27.04
CA ARG A 305 16.97 -11.35 28.34
C ARG A 305 15.51 -10.92 28.20
N LYS A 306 15.22 -9.94 27.33
CA LYS A 306 13.88 -9.50 26.95
C LYS A 306 13.70 -9.76 25.46
N THR A 307 12.58 -10.32 25.09
CA THR A 307 12.24 -10.48 23.67
C THR A 307 11.98 -9.10 23.05
N ARG A 308 12.69 -8.78 21.97
CA ARG A 308 12.57 -7.50 21.24
C ARG A 308 11.51 -7.61 20.16
N VAL A 309 10.38 -6.94 20.37
CA VAL A 309 9.25 -6.92 19.44
C VAL A 309 9.14 -5.55 18.79
N ALA A 310 9.20 -5.50 17.47
CA ALA A 310 9.00 -4.28 16.71
C ALA A 310 7.68 -4.32 15.94
N TYR A 311 6.89 -3.28 16.11
CA TYR A 311 5.65 -3.05 15.38
C TYR A 311 5.90 -2.04 14.25
N PHE A 312 5.55 -2.43 13.03
CA PHE A 312 5.74 -1.65 11.82
C PHE A 312 4.41 -1.12 11.33
N SER A 313 4.27 0.20 11.16
CA SER A 313 2.99 0.79 10.72
C SER A 313 3.14 2.17 10.09
N ALA A 314 2.31 2.42 9.07
CA ALA A 314 1.99 3.76 8.57
C ALA A 314 0.93 4.47 9.43
N ASP A 315 0.29 3.74 10.36
CA ASP A 315 -0.95 4.17 11.02
C ASP A 315 -0.80 4.45 12.51
N PHE A 316 0.42 4.75 12.97
CA PHE A 316 0.66 5.32 14.31
C PHE A 316 0.24 6.80 14.37
N ARG A 317 -1.04 7.04 14.12
CA ARG A 317 -1.71 8.34 14.00
C ARG A 317 -3.18 8.18 14.35
N ASN A 318 -4.00 9.22 14.16
CA ASN A 318 -5.46 9.11 14.31
C ASN A 318 -6.06 8.17 13.25
N HIS A 319 -5.94 6.88 13.49
CA HIS A 319 -6.35 5.79 12.63
C HIS A 319 -6.89 4.61 13.45
N ALA A 320 -7.73 3.77 12.83
CA ALA A 320 -8.35 2.61 13.49
C ALA A 320 -7.32 1.67 14.16
N VAL A 321 -6.20 1.40 13.51
CA VAL A 321 -5.14 0.54 14.05
C VAL A 321 -4.62 1.11 15.38
N ALA A 322 -4.23 2.40 15.41
CA ALA A 322 -3.74 3.04 16.63
C ALA A 322 -4.80 3.08 17.74
N MET A 323 -6.05 3.37 17.37
CA MET A 323 -7.18 3.40 18.32
C MET A 323 -7.50 2.06 18.96
N LEU A 324 -7.23 0.96 18.25
CA LEU A 324 -7.43 -0.38 18.78
C LEU A 324 -6.26 -0.88 19.62
N THR A 325 -5.03 -0.48 19.27
CA THR A 325 -3.80 -1.09 19.81
C THR A 325 -3.04 -0.24 20.83
N ALA A 326 -3.45 1.01 21.10
CA ALA A 326 -2.71 1.87 22.00
C ALA A 326 -2.50 1.25 23.39
N GLU A 327 -3.56 0.74 24.01
CA GLU A 327 -3.47 0.05 25.30
C GLU A 327 -2.70 -1.28 25.23
N LEU A 328 -2.72 -1.98 24.09
CA LEU A 328 -1.88 -3.16 23.89
C LEU A 328 -0.40 -2.82 24.08
N PHE A 329 0.06 -1.75 23.45
CA PHE A 329 1.46 -1.34 23.56
C PHE A 329 1.83 -0.89 24.98
N GLU A 330 0.89 -0.26 25.71
CA GLU A 330 1.06 0.15 27.12
C GLU A 330 1.13 -1.07 28.07
N THR A 331 0.41 -2.14 27.75
CA THR A 331 0.16 -3.28 28.67
C THR A 331 1.22 -4.37 28.58
N HIS A 332 2.12 -4.35 27.59
CA HIS A 332 3.20 -5.33 27.48
C HIS A 332 4.06 -5.42 28.75
N ASP A 333 4.39 -6.65 29.19
CA ASP A 333 5.28 -6.88 30.34
C ASP A 333 6.72 -6.48 30.03
N ARG A 334 7.09 -5.29 30.49
CA ARG A 334 8.43 -4.72 30.30
C ARG A 334 9.56 -5.46 31.03
N ASN A 335 9.27 -6.44 31.87
CA ASN A 335 10.28 -7.30 32.45
C ASN A 335 10.78 -8.37 31.46
N HIS A 336 9.90 -8.78 30.52
CA HIS A 336 10.16 -9.85 29.58
C HIS A 336 10.23 -9.37 28.11
N PHE A 337 9.68 -8.20 27.80
CA PHE A 337 9.61 -7.65 26.43
C PHE A 337 10.20 -6.24 26.37
N GLU A 338 10.83 -5.94 25.26
CA GLU A 338 11.24 -4.61 24.85
C GLU A 338 10.52 -4.27 23.55
N ILE A 339 9.76 -3.17 23.52
CA ILE A 339 8.78 -2.88 22.47
C ILE A 339 9.19 -1.67 21.65
N PHE A 340 9.30 -1.84 20.35
CA PHE A 340 9.74 -0.83 19.40
C PHE A 340 8.62 -0.47 18.42
N ALA A 341 8.52 0.80 18.05
CA ALA A 341 7.72 1.25 16.92
C ALA A 341 8.62 1.67 15.77
N PHE A 342 8.37 1.16 14.58
CA PHE A 342 8.92 1.65 13.32
C PHE A 342 7.81 2.37 12.57
N ALA A 343 7.78 3.72 12.68
CA ALA A 343 6.72 4.57 12.16
C ALA A 343 7.13 5.12 10.78
N PHE A 344 6.29 4.91 9.77
CA PHE A 344 6.55 5.39 8.42
C PHE A 344 5.34 6.07 7.74
N GLY A 345 4.30 6.37 8.52
CA GLY A 345 3.15 7.12 8.03
C GLY A 345 3.40 8.63 7.93
N PRO A 346 2.48 9.38 7.32
CA PRO A 346 2.58 10.83 7.24
C PRO A 346 2.64 11.45 8.64
N PRO A 347 3.38 12.56 8.81
CA PRO A 347 3.47 13.25 10.09
C PRO A 347 2.12 13.84 10.48
N THR A 348 1.74 13.68 11.73
CA THR A 348 0.54 14.29 12.31
C THR A 348 0.81 14.71 13.77
N ASP A 349 0.12 15.75 14.21
CA ASP A 349 0.19 16.24 15.60
C ASP A 349 -1.01 15.73 16.44
N ASP A 350 -1.50 14.55 16.14
CA ASP A 350 -2.63 13.95 16.83
C ASP A 350 -2.27 13.57 18.27
N LEU A 351 -3.19 13.75 19.21
CA LEU A 351 -3.01 13.38 20.61
C LEU A 351 -2.68 11.90 20.81
N ILE A 352 -3.19 11.04 19.94
CA ILE A 352 -2.90 9.60 19.98
C ILE A 352 -1.42 9.31 19.71
N VAL A 353 -0.73 10.13 18.90
CA VAL A 353 0.70 9.95 18.60
C VAL A 353 1.55 10.17 19.86
N GLU A 354 1.21 11.17 20.67
CA GLU A 354 1.89 11.43 21.93
C GLU A 354 1.68 10.29 22.95
N ARG A 355 0.49 9.70 22.97
CA ARG A 355 0.20 8.51 23.78
C ARG A 355 1.05 7.32 23.31
N LEU A 356 1.09 7.08 22.00
CA LEU A 356 1.88 6.00 21.40
C LEU A 356 3.37 6.14 21.65
N LYS A 357 3.94 7.35 21.48
CA LYS A 357 5.36 7.59 21.78
C LYS A 357 5.74 7.21 23.20
N LYS A 358 4.84 7.37 24.17
CA LYS A 358 5.05 7.00 25.56
C LYS A 358 4.86 5.51 25.82
N ALA A 359 4.09 4.83 24.96
CA ALA A 359 3.77 3.41 25.10
C ALA A 359 4.90 2.50 24.65
N PHE A 360 5.82 2.96 23.81
CA PHE A 360 6.97 2.19 23.32
C PHE A 360 8.25 2.50 24.11
N ASP A 361 9.14 1.51 24.23
CA ASP A 361 10.49 1.74 24.76
C ASP A 361 11.30 2.62 23.81
N GLN A 362 11.10 2.44 22.47
CA GLN A 362 11.64 3.31 21.43
C GLN A 362 10.62 3.50 20.31
N PHE A 363 10.36 4.75 19.97
CA PHE A 363 9.52 5.13 18.83
C PHE A 363 10.43 5.73 17.74
N ILE A 364 10.62 4.97 16.65
CA ILE A 364 11.60 5.26 15.60
C ILE A 364 10.87 5.73 14.35
N ASP A 365 11.12 6.96 13.93
CA ASP A 365 10.63 7.49 12.67
C ASP A 365 11.55 7.04 11.53
N VAL A 366 11.00 6.24 10.63
CA VAL A 366 11.74 5.65 9.49
C VAL A 366 11.21 6.10 8.14
N ARG A 367 10.49 7.21 8.08
CA ARG A 367 9.87 7.73 6.85
C ARG A 367 10.88 7.99 5.74
N GLU A 368 12.02 8.59 6.11
CA GLU A 368 13.07 8.98 5.17
C GLU A 368 14.04 7.83 4.81
N LEU A 369 13.90 6.69 5.48
CA LEU A 369 14.76 5.53 5.22
C LEU A 369 14.13 4.63 4.14
N SER A 370 14.95 4.06 3.26
CA SER A 370 14.52 3.02 2.31
C SER A 370 14.18 1.71 3.04
N ASP A 371 13.44 0.81 2.38
CA ASP A 371 13.10 -0.51 2.95
C ASP A 371 14.36 -1.29 3.35
N LEU A 372 15.42 -1.20 2.54
CA LEU A 372 16.73 -1.80 2.83
C LEU A 372 17.34 -1.22 4.12
N GLN A 373 17.32 0.09 4.28
CA GLN A 373 17.86 0.75 5.48
C GLN A 373 17.04 0.40 6.72
N VAL A 374 15.71 0.33 6.61
CA VAL A 374 14.83 -0.06 7.73
C VAL A 374 15.04 -1.51 8.13
N ALA A 375 15.09 -2.44 7.17
CA ALA A 375 15.37 -3.85 7.46
C ALA A 375 16.77 -4.04 8.06
N SER A 376 17.78 -3.31 7.55
CA SER A 376 19.14 -3.32 8.11
C SER A 376 19.17 -2.80 9.56
N LEU A 377 18.44 -1.70 9.83
CA LEU A 377 18.32 -1.14 11.17
C LEU A 377 17.69 -2.15 12.14
N ALA A 378 16.57 -2.78 11.73
CA ALA A 378 15.91 -3.80 12.55
C ALA A 378 16.84 -4.98 12.87
N ARG A 379 17.64 -5.45 11.88
CA ARG A 379 18.66 -6.50 12.10
C ARG A 379 19.79 -6.03 13.02
N GLN A 380 20.27 -4.79 12.87
CA GLN A 380 21.32 -4.22 13.76
C GLN A 380 20.83 -4.08 15.21
N MET A 381 19.56 -3.78 15.39
CA MET A 381 18.91 -3.74 16.70
C MET A 381 18.57 -5.13 17.23
N GLU A 382 18.89 -6.19 16.47
CA GLU A 382 18.57 -7.58 16.80
C GLU A 382 17.10 -7.73 17.22
N ILE A 383 16.17 -7.21 16.41
CA ILE A 383 14.74 -7.39 16.61
C ILE A 383 14.40 -8.88 16.45
N ASP A 384 13.81 -9.49 17.47
CA ASP A 384 13.43 -10.90 17.48
C ASP A 384 12.17 -11.16 16.66
N ILE A 385 11.19 -10.26 16.80
CA ILE A 385 9.87 -10.39 16.18
C ILE A 385 9.50 -9.06 15.50
N ALA A 386 9.25 -9.10 14.20
CA ALA A 386 8.72 -7.98 13.43
C ALA A 386 7.23 -8.20 13.14
N VAL A 387 6.38 -7.29 13.60
CA VAL A 387 4.92 -7.35 13.42
C VAL A 387 4.48 -6.30 12.42
N ASP A 388 3.94 -6.72 11.28
CA ASP A 388 3.34 -5.85 10.28
C ASP A 388 1.88 -5.56 10.66
N LEU A 389 1.58 -4.31 11.01
CA LEU A 389 0.23 -3.87 11.35
C LEU A 389 -0.57 -3.37 10.13
N GLY A 390 0.06 -3.24 8.97
CA GLY A 390 -0.54 -2.69 7.76
C GLY A 390 -0.91 -3.74 6.71
N GLY A 391 -0.03 -4.67 6.44
CA GLY A 391 -0.15 -5.58 5.29
C GLY A 391 -0.27 -4.81 3.97
N TYR A 392 -1.12 -5.28 3.06
CA TYR A 392 -1.35 -4.65 1.75
C TYR A 392 -2.39 -3.52 1.79
N THR A 393 -2.31 -2.66 2.80
CA THR A 393 -3.12 -1.44 2.88
C THR A 393 -2.38 -0.22 2.32
N ALA A 394 -3.02 0.95 2.36
CA ALA A 394 -2.39 2.19 1.89
C ALA A 394 -1.08 2.49 2.66
N ASN A 395 -0.08 2.99 1.94
CA ASN A 395 1.26 3.29 2.47
C ASN A 395 2.01 2.09 3.06
N CYS A 396 1.67 0.86 2.65
CA CYS A 396 2.39 -0.34 3.09
C CYS A 396 3.86 -0.31 2.66
N ARG A 397 4.71 -0.94 3.48
CA ARG A 397 6.15 -1.11 3.22
C ARG A 397 6.56 -2.58 3.36
N THR A 398 5.82 -3.45 2.69
CA THR A 398 6.04 -4.91 2.69
C THR A 398 7.46 -5.30 2.22
N GLY A 399 8.13 -4.43 1.44
CA GLY A 399 9.52 -4.60 1.03
C GLY A 399 10.50 -4.76 2.21
N ILE A 400 10.20 -4.19 3.38
CA ILE A 400 10.99 -4.37 4.61
C ILE A 400 11.00 -5.85 5.02
N PHE A 401 9.85 -6.51 4.95
CA PHE A 401 9.69 -7.93 5.32
C PHE A 401 10.25 -8.86 4.24
N ALA A 402 10.16 -8.46 2.97
CA ALA A 402 10.79 -9.19 1.85
C ALA A 402 12.33 -9.27 1.98
N LEU A 403 12.96 -8.32 2.70
CA LEU A 403 14.37 -8.30 3.07
C LEU A 403 14.68 -9.11 4.34
N ARG A 404 13.68 -9.74 4.95
CA ARG A 404 13.79 -10.50 6.20
C ARG A 404 14.34 -9.65 7.35
N ALA A 405 13.54 -8.69 7.83
CA ALA A 405 13.94 -7.74 8.87
C ALA A 405 14.20 -8.37 10.25
N ALA A 406 13.56 -9.51 10.56
CA ALA A 406 13.68 -10.22 11.85
C ALA A 406 13.58 -11.75 11.67
N PRO A 407 14.02 -12.55 12.67
CA PRO A 407 13.85 -14.01 12.71
C PRO A 407 12.42 -14.46 12.52
N ILE A 408 11.49 -13.79 13.19
CA ILE A 408 10.06 -14.07 13.13
C ILE A 408 9.34 -12.83 12.57
N GLN A 409 8.52 -13.03 11.54
CA GLN A 409 7.72 -11.98 10.89
C GLN A 409 6.24 -12.34 10.94
N ILE A 410 5.42 -11.46 11.50
CA ILE A 410 4.02 -11.72 11.83
C ILE A 410 3.13 -10.66 11.21
N GLY A 411 2.05 -11.08 10.52
CA GLY A 411 0.99 -10.18 10.08
C GLY A 411 -0.12 -10.05 11.11
N TYR A 412 -0.54 -8.82 11.41
CA TYR A 412 -1.60 -8.58 12.38
C TYR A 412 -2.46 -7.36 12.07
N LEU A 413 -3.74 -7.50 12.25
CA LEU A 413 -4.81 -6.51 12.40
C LEU A 413 -5.21 -5.73 11.14
N GLY A 414 -4.30 -5.00 10.47
CA GLY A 414 -4.69 -4.02 9.45
C GLY A 414 -5.13 -4.61 8.12
N TYR A 415 -4.61 -5.79 7.75
CA TYR A 415 -4.96 -6.49 6.52
C TYR A 415 -5.67 -7.81 6.83
N LEU A 416 -6.91 -7.96 6.37
CA LEU A 416 -7.78 -9.08 6.72
C LEU A 416 -7.71 -10.22 5.69
N GLY A 417 -6.51 -10.74 5.44
CA GLY A 417 -6.26 -11.82 4.47
C GLY A 417 -4.84 -12.37 4.57
N THR A 418 -4.52 -13.40 3.79
CA THR A 418 -3.16 -13.96 3.69
C THR A 418 -2.23 -13.01 2.94
N TRP A 419 -0.95 -12.94 3.35
CA TRP A 419 0.11 -12.23 2.61
C TRP A 419 0.54 -12.98 1.34
N GLY A 420 0.31 -14.29 1.28
CA GLY A 420 0.62 -15.10 0.09
C GLY A 420 2.12 -15.23 -0.21
N THR A 421 2.99 -15.04 0.77
CA THR A 421 4.45 -15.02 0.62
C THR A 421 5.14 -15.96 1.62
N PRO A 422 6.34 -16.47 1.28
CA PRO A 422 7.08 -17.35 2.19
C PRO A 422 7.84 -16.58 3.30
N TYR A 423 8.00 -15.26 3.16
CA TYR A 423 8.74 -14.47 4.15
C TYR A 423 7.89 -13.94 5.31
N MET A 424 6.58 -14.11 5.28
CA MET A 424 5.72 -13.91 6.46
C MET A 424 5.49 -15.26 7.13
N ASP A 425 5.97 -15.39 8.38
CA ASP A 425 5.97 -16.67 9.09
C ASP A 425 4.61 -16.98 9.69
N TYR A 426 3.97 -15.98 10.28
CA TYR A 426 2.71 -16.13 11.01
C TYR A 426 1.69 -15.06 10.61
N ILE A 427 0.42 -15.46 10.72
CA ILE A 427 -0.73 -14.57 10.80
C ILE A 427 -1.46 -14.81 12.12
N ILE A 428 -1.83 -13.74 12.82
CA ILE A 428 -2.66 -13.82 14.02
C ILE A 428 -4.12 -13.95 13.60
N ALA A 429 -4.84 -14.87 14.22
CA ALA A 429 -6.27 -15.09 14.03
C ALA A 429 -6.88 -15.75 15.26
N ASP A 430 -8.18 -16.03 15.22
CA ASP A 430 -8.87 -16.97 16.07
C ASP A 430 -9.51 -18.11 15.25
N SER A 431 -10.11 -19.07 15.93
CA SER A 431 -10.71 -20.26 15.29
C SER A 431 -12.00 -19.95 14.51
N VAL A 432 -12.63 -18.80 14.78
CA VAL A 432 -13.78 -18.33 14.02
C VAL A 432 -13.33 -17.76 12.68
N ILE A 433 -12.30 -16.91 12.69
CA ILE A 433 -11.75 -16.27 11.49
C ILE A 433 -11.10 -17.29 10.56
N ILE A 434 -10.19 -18.10 11.10
CA ILE A 434 -9.52 -19.14 10.32
C ILE A 434 -9.85 -20.52 10.94
N PRO A 435 -10.93 -21.17 10.50
CA PRO A 435 -11.23 -22.53 10.92
C PRO A 435 -10.10 -23.49 10.54
N GLU A 436 -9.90 -24.52 11.32
CA GLU A 436 -8.83 -25.51 11.11
C GLU A 436 -8.82 -26.08 9.68
N LYS A 437 -9.98 -26.35 9.12
CA LYS A 437 -10.16 -26.86 7.75
C LYS A 437 -9.69 -25.89 6.65
N SER A 438 -9.48 -24.61 6.98
CA SER A 438 -9.07 -23.57 6.03
C SER A 438 -7.58 -23.20 6.12
N ARG A 439 -6.81 -23.83 7.04
CA ARG A 439 -5.39 -23.52 7.28
C ARG A 439 -4.54 -23.57 6.00
N ASP A 440 -4.76 -24.56 5.16
CA ASP A 440 -3.99 -24.80 3.94
C ASP A 440 -4.19 -23.71 2.86
N LEU A 441 -5.19 -22.85 3.04
CA LEU A 441 -5.46 -21.72 2.15
C LEU A 441 -4.72 -20.45 2.55
N TYR A 442 -3.92 -20.50 3.61
CA TYR A 442 -3.01 -19.43 4.04
C TYR A 442 -1.57 -19.87 3.78
N SER A 443 -0.69 -18.92 3.45
CA SER A 443 0.75 -19.20 3.27
C SER A 443 1.49 -19.25 4.60
N GLU A 444 0.98 -18.52 5.58
CA GLU A 444 1.54 -18.37 6.90
C GLU A 444 1.09 -19.51 7.84
N LYS A 445 1.87 -19.77 8.86
CA LYS A 445 1.37 -20.48 10.04
C LYS A 445 0.46 -19.56 10.84
N ILE A 446 -0.46 -20.13 11.60
CA ILE A 446 -1.49 -19.35 12.29
C ILE A 446 -1.20 -19.35 13.78
N ILE A 447 -1.18 -18.17 14.37
CA ILE A 447 -1.24 -17.96 15.81
C ILE A 447 -2.72 -17.80 16.16
N TYR A 448 -3.28 -18.84 16.80
CA TYR A 448 -4.65 -18.84 17.30
C TYR A 448 -4.70 -18.21 18.68
N LEU A 449 -5.29 -17.03 18.78
CA LEU A 449 -5.65 -16.39 20.05
C LEU A 449 -7.11 -16.71 20.40
N PRO A 450 -7.54 -16.59 21.68
CA PRO A 450 -8.95 -16.71 22.08
C PRO A 450 -9.87 -15.69 21.41
N ALA A 451 -9.36 -14.52 21.07
CA ALA A 451 -10.00 -13.48 20.25
C ALA A 451 -8.94 -12.85 19.34
N PHE A 452 -9.30 -12.56 18.11
CA PHE A 452 -8.39 -11.94 17.14
C PHE A 452 -8.16 -10.46 17.39
N GLN A 453 -9.24 -9.69 17.55
CA GLN A 453 -9.14 -8.25 17.66
C GLN A 453 -8.96 -7.81 19.10
N VAL A 454 -7.98 -6.95 19.34
CA VAL A 454 -7.88 -6.16 20.56
C VAL A 454 -8.73 -4.91 20.45
N ASN A 455 -9.21 -4.38 21.57
CA ASN A 455 -9.87 -3.10 21.64
C ASN A 455 -9.34 -2.32 22.85
N ASP A 456 -8.98 -1.07 22.66
CA ASP A 456 -8.53 -0.20 23.75
C ASP A 456 -9.68 0.08 24.71
N SER A 457 -9.59 -0.43 25.93
CA SER A 457 -10.61 -0.28 26.97
C SER A 457 -10.65 1.14 27.58
N GLN A 458 -9.67 1.98 27.28
CA GLN A 458 -9.62 3.39 27.72
C GLN A 458 -10.33 4.34 26.75
N ARG A 459 -10.94 3.80 25.67
CA ARG A 459 -11.66 4.63 24.71
C ARG A 459 -12.88 5.28 25.34
N VAL A 460 -12.92 6.60 25.30
CA VAL A 460 -13.97 7.40 25.92
C VAL A 460 -15.18 7.50 24.97
N ILE A 461 -16.37 7.23 25.49
CA ILE A 461 -17.64 7.59 24.85
C ILE A 461 -18.07 8.95 25.42
N SER A 462 -18.41 9.90 24.56
CA SER A 462 -18.83 11.23 24.98
C SER A 462 -20.07 11.15 25.88
N ASP A 463 -20.11 11.99 26.91
CA ASP A 463 -21.29 12.19 27.77
C ASP A 463 -22.45 12.88 27.02
N ARG A 464 -22.18 13.43 25.83
CA ARG A 464 -23.23 13.99 24.98
C ARG A 464 -24.23 12.90 24.59
N VAL A 465 -25.46 13.09 24.98
CA VAL A 465 -26.58 12.26 24.55
C VAL A 465 -27.22 12.93 23.35
N PHE A 466 -27.03 12.30 22.17
CA PHE A 466 -27.74 12.76 20.97
C PHE A 466 -29.23 12.49 21.10
N ASN A 467 -30.04 13.49 20.74
CA ASN A 467 -31.44 13.29 20.47
C ASN A 467 -31.62 12.74 19.03
N ARG A 468 -32.51 11.80 18.83
CA ARG A 468 -32.79 11.24 17.49
C ARG A 468 -33.15 12.33 16.48
N ALA A 469 -33.94 13.35 16.89
CA ALA A 469 -34.29 14.48 16.04
C ALA A 469 -33.09 15.30 15.56
N GLU A 470 -32.03 15.48 16.37
CA GLU A 470 -30.79 16.16 15.98
C GLU A 470 -30.10 15.44 14.84
N LEU A 471 -30.26 14.13 14.74
CA LEU A 471 -29.71 13.28 13.72
C LEU A 471 -30.64 13.01 12.54
N GLY A 472 -31.82 13.65 12.54
CA GLY A 472 -32.88 13.42 11.55
C GLY A 472 -33.57 12.05 11.66
N LEU A 473 -33.42 11.38 12.81
CA LEU A 473 -34.02 10.08 13.07
C LEU A 473 -35.39 10.23 13.66
N PRO A 474 -36.39 9.41 13.24
CA PRO A 474 -37.73 9.37 13.88
C PRO A 474 -37.65 8.88 15.31
N GLU A 475 -38.43 9.48 16.21
CA GLU A 475 -38.39 9.22 17.66
C GLU A 475 -38.73 7.77 18.01
N ASN A 476 -39.80 7.23 17.41
CA ASN A 476 -40.35 5.92 17.76
C ASN A 476 -40.04 4.81 16.72
N ALA A 477 -39.26 5.09 15.67
CA ALA A 477 -38.97 4.11 14.66
C ALA A 477 -37.85 3.14 15.11
N MET A 478 -37.87 1.93 14.55
CA MET A 478 -36.73 1.02 14.60
C MET A 478 -35.58 1.60 13.77
N VAL A 479 -34.43 1.87 14.39
CA VAL A 479 -33.25 2.44 13.74
C VAL A 479 -32.21 1.35 13.52
N TYR A 480 -32.21 0.81 12.32
CA TYR A 480 -31.04 0.03 11.84
C TYR A 480 -29.91 0.97 11.48
N CYS A 481 -28.65 0.56 11.66
CA CYS A 481 -27.55 1.38 11.22
C CYS A 481 -26.41 0.54 10.62
N CYS A 482 -25.60 1.20 9.75
CA CYS A 482 -24.31 0.70 9.30
C CYS A 482 -23.39 1.88 9.00
N PHE A 483 -22.33 2.04 9.79
CA PHE A 483 -21.34 3.12 9.59
C PHE A 483 -20.05 2.63 8.92
N ASN A 484 -20.12 1.49 8.24
CA ASN A 484 -19.04 1.02 7.39
C ASN A 484 -18.79 1.98 6.21
N ASN A 485 -17.55 2.02 5.74
CA ASN A 485 -17.25 2.65 4.47
C ASN A 485 -18.09 2.03 3.34
N THR A 486 -18.57 2.88 2.43
CA THR A 486 -19.56 2.52 1.41
C THR A 486 -19.06 1.46 0.42
N TYR A 487 -17.74 1.36 0.19
CA TYR A 487 -17.18 0.28 -0.64
C TYR A 487 -17.48 -1.13 -0.10
N LYS A 488 -17.81 -1.28 1.19
CA LYS A 488 -18.22 -2.56 1.79
C LYS A 488 -19.69 -2.91 1.55
N ILE A 489 -20.51 -1.92 1.13
CA ILE A 489 -21.93 -2.10 0.89
C ILE A 489 -22.12 -2.58 -0.56
N LEU A 490 -22.29 -3.90 -0.74
CA LEU A 490 -22.53 -4.48 -2.05
C LEU A 490 -24.03 -4.59 -2.37
N PRO A 491 -24.44 -4.69 -3.66
CA PRO A 491 -25.85 -4.77 -4.06
C PRO A 491 -26.64 -5.84 -3.31
N LYS A 492 -26.06 -7.03 -3.10
CA LYS A 492 -26.75 -8.16 -2.45
C LYS A 492 -27.13 -7.87 -1.01
N VAL A 493 -26.20 -7.30 -0.21
CA VAL A 493 -26.48 -6.95 1.18
C VAL A 493 -27.41 -5.75 1.26
N PHE A 494 -27.27 -4.76 0.36
CA PHE A 494 -28.16 -3.62 0.32
C PHE A 494 -29.60 -4.02 -0.03
N ALA A 495 -29.80 -4.88 -1.03
CA ALA A 495 -31.09 -5.43 -1.37
C ALA A 495 -31.74 -6.20 -0.18
N SER A 496 -30.90 -6.92 0.59
CA SER A 496 -31.34 -7.56 1.83
C SER A 496 -31.84 -6.53 2.85
N TRP A 497 -31.11 -5.43 3.05
CA TRP A 497 -31.58 -4.34 3.93
C TRP A 497 -32.91 -3.70 3.45
N MET A 498 -33.09 -3.58 2.14
CA MET A 498 -34.34 -3.07 1.58
C MET A 498 -35.53 -4.03 1.87
N ARG A 499 -35.30 -5.35 1.81
CA ARG A 499 -36.33 -6.34 2.21
C ARG A 499 -36.64 -6.28 3.71
N ILE A 500 -35.61 -6.08 4.55
CA ILE A 500 -35.79 -5.87 6.01
C ILE A 500 -36.63 -4.62 6.25
N LEU A 501 -36.27 -3.48 5.65
CA LEU A 501 -37.03 -2.24 5.79
C LEU A 501 -38.50 -2.41 5.31
N LYS A 502 -38.72 -3.18 4.24
CA LYS A 502 -40.07 -3.43 3.73
C LYS A 502 -40.93 -4.25 4.69
N ALA A 503 -40.32 -5.16 5.46
CA ALA A 503 -41.02 -6.03 6.40
C ALA A 503 -41.20 -5.44 7.81
N VAL A 504 -40.47 -4.35 8.12
CA VAL A 504 -40.57 -3.62 9.39
C VAL A 504 -41.05 -2.20 9.08
N ASP A 505 -42.36 -1.94 9.21
CA ASP A 505 -43.02 -0.73 8.70
C ASP A 505 -42.37 0.56 9.22
N ASP A 506 -42.33 0.78 10.53
CA ASP A 506 -41.80 1.99 11.16
C ASP A 506 -40.29 1.81 11.42
N SER A 507 -39.48 1.63 10.35
CA SER A 507 -38.03 1.51 10.46
C SER A 507 -37.28 2.41 9.48
N VAL A 508 -36.06 2.79 9.86
CA VAL A 508 -35.13 3.55 9.04
C VAL A 508 -33.80 2.90 9.05
N LEU A 509 -32.99 3.17 8.02
CA LEU A 509 -31.59 2.75 7.94
C LEU A 509 -30.68 3.97 8.01
N PHE A 510 -29.87 4.06 9.07
CA PHE A 510 -28.93 5.14 9.31
C PHE A 510 -27.53 4.74 8.83
N LEU A 511 -27.06 5.43 7.80
CA LEU A 511 -25.82 5.12 7.11
C LEU A 511 -24.78 6.24 7.26
N TYR A 512 -23.53 5.90 7.03
CA TYR A 512 -22.47 6.87 6.77
C TYR A 512 -22.38 7.10 5.26
N ALA A 513 -22.28 8.37 4.85
CA ALA A 513 -21.94 8.74 3.50
C ALA A 513 -20.79 9.76 3.49
N SER A 514 -19.81 9.55 2.61
CA SER A 514 -18.64 10.42 2.49
C SER A 514 -18.94 11.71 1.70
N ASN A 515 -19.96 11.66 0.85
CA ASN A 515 -20.38 12.76 -0.02
C ASN A 515 -21.82 12.58 -0.56
N SER A 516 -22.35 13.61 -1.17
CA SER A 516 -23.73 13.63 -1.71
C SER A 516 -23.96 12.64 -2.87
N SER A 517 -22.93 12.29 -3.65
CA SER A 517 -23.06 11.31 -4.74
C SER A 517 -23.37 9.92 -4.21
N VAL A 518 -22.73 9.53 -3.10
CA VAL A 518 -23.01 8.26 -2.42
C VAL A 518 -24.44 8.24 -1.90
N GLU A 519 -24.87 9.32 -1.24
CA GLU A 519 -26.26 9.42 -0.77
C GLU A 519 -27.26 9.26 -1.90
N GLN A 520 -27.03 9.97 -3.00
CA GLN A 520 -27.92 9.92 -4.16
C GLN A 520 -27.96 8.53 -4.79
N ASN A 521 -26.82 7.87 -4.94
CA ASN A 521 -26.76 6.52 -5.52
C ASN A 521 -27.50 5.51 -4.64
N LEU A 522 -27.30 5.54 -3.31
CA LEU A 522 -28.00 4.65 -2.38
C LEU A 522 -29.52 4.95 -2.33
N ARG A 523 -29.93 6.22 -2.39
CA ARG A 523 -31.35 6.59 -2.48
C ARG A 523 -32.01 6.09 -3.78
N ASN A 524 -31.33 6.20 -4.90
CA ASN A 524 -31.78 5.67 -6.18
C ASN A 524 -31.96 4.15 -6.09
N GLN A 525 -30.98 3.45 -5.49
CA GLN A 525 -31.09 2.00 -5.27
C GLN A 525 -32.23 1.63 -4.32
N ALA A 526 -32.55 2.44 -3.32
CA ALA A 526 -33.70 2.23 -2.46
C ALA A 526 -35.01 2.35 -3.24
N ILE A 527 -35.12 3.36 -4.10
CA ILE A 527 -36.30 3.55 -4.99
C ILE A 527 -36.48 2.34 -5.92
N GLU A 528 -35.42 1.86 -6.55
CA GLU A 528 -35.46 0.68 -7.41
C GLU A 528 -35.91 -0.58 -6.68
N ASN A 529 -35.62 -0.69 -5.36
CA ASN A 529 -36.10 -1.76 -4.49
C ASN A 529 -37.49 -1.51 -3.86
N GLY A 530 -38.16 -0.42 -4.21
CA GLY A 530 -39.49 -0.07 -3.75
C GLY A 530 -39.53 0.49 -2.34
N ILE A 531 -38.42 1.05 -1.85
CA ILE A 531 -38.33 1.73 -0.55
C ILE A 531 -38.31 3.25 -0.76
N LYS A 532 -39.04 3.97 0.07
CA LYS A 532 -39.05 5.44 0.07
C LYS A 532 -37.64 5.93 0.46
N PRO A 533 -37.01 6.84 -0.33
CA PRO A 533 -35.63 7.29 -0.10
C PRO A 533 -35.44 8.02 1.24
N GLU A 534 -36.49 8.57 1.84
CA GLU A 534 -36.49 9.22 3.17
C GLU A 534 -36.27 8.23 4.32
N ARG A 535 -36.45 6.92 4.09
CA ARG A 535 -36.14 5.88 5.06
C ARG A 535 -34.64 5.60 5.16
N LEU A 536 -33.82 6.13 4.23
CA LEU A 536 -32.37 6.16 4.32
C LEU A 536 -31.94 7.51 4.89
N ILE A 537 -31.38 7.47 6.09
CA ILE A 537 -30.87 8.65 6.79
C ILE A 537 -29.35 8.60 6.76
N PHE A 538 -28.69 9.72 6.53
CA PHE A 538 -27.23 9.76 6.40
C PHE A 538 -26.63 10.68 7.45
N GLY A 539 -25.57 10.16 8.13
CA GLY A 539 -24.81 10.91 9.10
C GLY A 539 -23.41 11.24 8.59
N GLY A 540 -22.95 12.44 8.86
CA GLY A 540 -21.59 12.87 8.57
C GLY A 540 -20.55 12.28 9.53
N ARG A 541 -19.28 12.68 9.33
CA ARG A 541 -18.15 12.33 10.19
C ARG A 541 -18.27 13.09 11.53
N LEU A 542 -18.04 12.38 12.63
CA LEU A 542 -17.99 12.94 13.99
C LEU A 542 -16.60 12.68 14.60
N ALA A 543 -16.23 13.45 15.62
CA ALA A 543 -15.06 13.18 16.44
C ALA A 543 -15.22 11.86 17.20
N GLY A 544 -14.10 11.19 17.55
CA GLY A 544 -14.10 9.83 18.10
C GLY A 544 -15.07 9.60 19.27
N PRO A 545 -15.06 10.38 20.37
CA PRO A 545 -15.98 10.20 21.49
C PRO A 545 -17.45 10.43 21.13
N GLU A 546 -17.77 11.44 20.30
CA GLU A 546 -19.13 11.71 19.83
C GLU A 546 -19.60 10.67 18.80
N TYR A 547 -18.67 10.22 17.95
CA TYR A 547 -18.94 9.12 17.02
C TYR A 547 -19.42 7.87 17.76
N LEU A 548 -18.78 7.50 18.88
CA LEU A 548 -19.19 6.38 19.70
C LEU A 548 -20.55 6.61 20.36
N SER A 549 -20.82 7.82 20.89
CA SER A 549 -22.11 8.09 21.54
C SER A 549 -23.28 8.07 20.56
N ARG A 550 -23.07 8.35 19.27
CA ARG A 550 -24.07 8.26 18.21
C ARG A 550 -24.71 6.87 18.09
N TYR A 551 -23.94 5.78 18.33
CA TYR A 551 -24.48 4.42 18.29
C TYR A 551 -25.64 4.19 19.27
N ARG A 552 -25.71 4.96 20.38
CA ARG A 552 -26.78 4.86 21.37
C ARG A 552 -28.16 5.29 20.86
N THR A 553 -28.21 6.01 19.73
CA THR A 553 -29.49 6.37 19.07
C THR A 553 -30.01 5.27 18.16
N CYS A 554 -29.23 4.23 17.91
CA CYS A 554 -29.55 3.11 17.05
C CYS A 554 -30.04 1.88 17.85
N ASP A 555 -30.70 0.97 17.16
CA ASP A 555 -31.29 -0.22 17.78
C ASP A 555 -30.54 -1.50 17.40
N LEU A 556 -30.12 -1.66 16.16
CA LEU A 556 -29.39 -2.81 15.66
C LEU A 556 -28.40 -2.39 14.54
N PHE A 557 -27.17 -2.82 14.64
CA PHE A 557 -26.20 -2.65 13.56
C PHE A 557 -26.36 -3.79 12.55
N LEU A 558 -26.57 -3.47 11.29
CA LEU A 558 -26.59 -4.41 10.16
C LEU A 558 -25.22 -4.46 9.49
N ASP A 559 -24.55 -5.61 9.59
CA ASP A 559 -23.22 -5.76 9.04
C ASP A 559 -23.21 -5.96 7.53
N THR A 560 -22.09 -5.62 6.90
CA THR A 560 -21.81 -5.79 5.46
C THR A 560 -21.24 -7.16 5.14
N SER A 561 -21.37 -7.59 3.89
CA SER A 561 -20.80 -8.83 3.35
C SER A 561 -20.41 -8.63 1.89
N PRO A 562 -19.28 -9.24 1.42
CA PRO A 562 -18.39 -10.18 2.13
C PRO A 562 -17.37 -9.51 3.07
N TYR A 563 -17.13 -8.21 2.98
CA TYR A 563 -16.23 -7.52 3.88
C TYR A 563 -16.98 -7.00 5.11
N ASN A 564 -16.90 -7.73 6.21
CA ASN A 564 -17.55 -7.38 7.47
C ASN A 564 -16.98 -6.11 8.12
N ALA A 565 -17.72 -5.58 9.07
CA ALA A 565 -17.27 -4.59 10.02
C ALA A 565 -16.24 -5.20 10.99
N GLY A 566 -15.07 -4.60 11.09
CA GLY A 566 -14.09 -4.87 12.14
C GLY A 566 -14.20 -3.80 13.24
N THR A 567 -13.47 -2.70 13.08
CA THR A 567 -13.49 -1.57 14.01
C THR A 567 -14.90 -1.02 14.24
N THR A 568 -15.70 -0.84 13.17
CA THR A 568 -17.06 -0.31 13.28
C THR A 568 -18.02 -1.25 14.05
N ALA A 569 -17.86 -2.58 13.93
CA ALA A 569 -18.60 -3.53 14.75
C ALA A 569 -18.13 -3.51 16.21
N SER A 570 -16.82 -3.48 16.44
CA SER A 570 -16.29 -3.36 17.79
C SER A 570 -16.69 -2.04 18.46
N ASP A 571 -16.79 -0.94 17.70
CA ASP A 571 -17.31 0.35 18.16
C ASP A 571 -18.78 0.28 18.58
N ALA A 572 -19.60 -0.38 17.74
CA ALA A 572 -21.02 -0.62 18.04
C ALA A 572 -21.18 -1.43 19.33
N LEU A 573 -20.45 -2.54 19.45
CA LEU A 573 -20.45 -3.40 20.64
C LEU A 573 -19.95 -2.65 21.88
N TRP A 574 -18.89 -1.81 21.73
CA TRP A 574 -18.37 -0.96 22.81
C TRP A 574 -19.39 0.08 23.28
N ALA A 575 -20.18 0.64 22.36
CA ALA A 575 -21.26 1.55 22.67
C ALA A 575 -22.55 0.88 23.19
N GLY A 576 -22.58 -0.46 23.31
CA GLY A 576 -23.70 -1.24 23.78
C GLY A 576 -24.76 -1.55 22.71
N LEU A 577 -24.42 -1.42 21.42
CA LEU A 577 -25.30 -1.71 20.30
C LEU A 577 -25.05 -3.12 19.76
N PRO A 578 -26.05 -4.03 19.73
CA PRO A 578 -25.92 -5.33 19.11
C PRO A 578 -25.62 -5.23 17.61
N VAL A 579 -24.80 -6.15 17.11
CA VAL A 579 -24.42 -6.29 15.70
C VAL A 579 -24.97 -7.59 15.17
N LEU A 580 -25.66 -7.57 14.04
CA LEU A 580 -26.11 -8.74 13.31
C LEU A 580 -25.20 -8.94 12.10
N SER A 581 -24.62 -10.11 11.96
CA SER A 581 -23.67 -10.41 10.89
C SER A 581 -23.98 -11.70 10.14
N TYR A 582 -23.54 -11.74 8.89
CA TYR A 582 -23.60 -12.91 8.01
C TYR A 582 -22.19 -13.48 7.81
N LEU A 583 -22.03 -14.76 8.12
CA LEU A 583 -20.76 -15.49 8.07
C LEU A 583 -20.43 -15.96 6.66
N GLY A 584 -19.32 -15.52 6.10
CA GLY A 584 -18.80 -16.00 4.82
C GLY A 584 -17.61 -16.96 4.95
N GLU A 585 -16.81 -17.06 3.89
CA GLU A 585 -15.68 -18.00 3.80
C GLU A 585 -14.34 -17.38 4.16
N THR A 586 -14.15 -16.09 3.83
CA THR A 586 -12.85 -15.41 3.90
C THR A 586 -12.58 -14.79 5.27
N PHE A 587 -11.34 -14.39 5.53
CA PHE A 587 -10.96 -13.70 6.76
C PHE A 587 -11.87 -12.48 7.02
N ALA A 588 -11.99 -11.62 6.01
CA ALA A 588 -12.78 -10.39 6.10
C ALA A 588 -14.28 -10.66 6.32
N SER A 589 -14.84 -11.75 5.77
CA SER A 589 -16.25 -12.11 5.89
C SER A 589 -16.59 -12.90 7.17
N ARG A 590 -15.61 -13.11 8.03
CA ARG A 590 -15.75 -13.80 9.32
C ARG A 590 -15.40 -12.89 10.50
N MET A 591 -15.01 -11.67 10.20
CA MET A 591 -14.49 -10.71 11.19
C MET A 591 -15.53 -10.37 12.27
N ALA A 592 -16.74 -9.99 11.89
CA ALA A 592 -17.78 -9.62 12.87
C ALA A 592 -18.28 -10.85 13.67
N ALA A 593 -18.27 -12.04 13.07
CA ALA A 593 -18.59 -13.27 13.77
C ALA A 593 -17.57 -13.55 14.90
N SER A 594 -16.29 -13.33 14.67
CA SER A 594 -15.25 -13.42 15.70
C SER A 594 -15.54 -12.47 16.88
N LEU A 595 -15.89 -11.22 16.57
CA LEU A 595 -16.21 -10.21 17.59
C LEU A 595 -17.44 -10.61 18.41
N LEU A 596 -18.48 -11.14 17.75
CA LEU A 596 -19.70 -11.60 18.39
C LEU A 596 -19.47 -12.80 19.30
N GLU A 597 -18.65 -13.75 18.87
CA GLU A 597 -18.23 -14.88 19.71
C GLU A 597 -17.45 -14.39 20.94
N ALA A 598 -16.51 -13.47 20.74
CA ALA A 598 -15.67 -12.91 21.80
C ALA A 598 -16.46 -12.15 22.88
N VAL A 599 -17.61 -11.53 22.53
CA VAL A 599 -18.52 -10.88 23.49
C VAL A 599 -19.66 -11.79 23.94
N GLY A 600 -19.71 -13.04 23.47
CA GLY A 600 -20.68 -14.05 23.86
C GLY A 600 -22.10 -13.81 23.30
N LEU A 601 -22.21 -13.31 22.08
CA LEU A 601 -23.44 -13.11 21.31
C LEU A 601 -23.46 -13.94 20.02
N PRO A 602 -23.11 -15.25 20.03
CA PRO A 602 -23.06 -16.07 18.82
C PRO A 602 -24.41 -16.19 18.11
N GLU A 603 -25.53 -15.99 18.81
CA GLU A 603 -26.88 -15.99 18.24
C GLU A 603 -27.15 -14.88 17.23
N LEU A 604 -26.27 -13.87 17.13
CA LEU A 604 -26.32 -12.80 16.13
C LEU A 604 -25.44 -13.09 14.91
N VAL A 605 -24.85 -14.28 14.82
CA VAL A 605 -24.13 -14.76 13.64
C VAL A 605 -25.05 -15.68 12.84
N THR A 606 -25.32 -15.32 11.59
CA THR A 606 -26.14 -16.11 10.67
C THR A 606 -25.28 -16.73 9.56
N THR A 607 -25.73 -17.81 8.98
CA THR A 607 -24.98 -18.59 7.96
C THR A 607 -25.58 -18.47 6.57
N THR A 608 -26.81 -17.96 6.47
CA THR A 608 -27.48 -17.68 5.22
C THR A 608 -28.06 -16.26 5.20
N ILE A 609 -28.18 -15.68 4.03
CA ILE A 609 -28.79 -14.35 3.88
C ILE A 609 -30.27 -14.34 4.32
N SER A 610 -30.96 -15.46 4.15
CA SER A 610 -32.35 -15.63 4.60
C SER A 610 -32.47 -15.60 6.13
N GLU A 611 -31.55 -16.27 6.84
CA GLU A 611 -31.49 -16.20 8.31
C GLU A 611 -31.16 -14.79 8.78
N TYR A 612 -30.23 -14.11 8.11
CA TYR A 612 -29.87 -12.72 8.41
C TYR A 612 -31.11 -11.79 8.30
N GLU A 613 -31.83 -11.89 7.19
CA GLU A 613 -33.07 -11.11 6.99
C GLU A 613 -34.14 -11.44 8.03
N SER A 614 -34.40 -12.74 8.23
CA SER A 614 -35.42 -13.20 9.18
C SER A 614 -35.13 -12.75 10.61
N LEU A 615 -33.87 -12.82 11.04
CA LEU A 615 -33.46 -12.39 12.39
C LEU A 615 -33.53 -10.85 12.53
N ALA A 616 -33.11 -10.09 11.50
CA ALA A 616 -33.25 -8.63 11.51
C ALA A 616 -34.71 -8.18 11.60
N ILE A 617 -35.62 -8.84 10.86
CA ILE A 617 -37.06 -8.58 10.87
C ILE A 617 -37.66 -8.95 12.23
N ASP A 618 -37.30 -10.12 12.76
CA ASP A 618 -37.81 -10.57 14.07
C ASP A 618 -37.39 -9.59 15.18
N LEU A 619 -36.12 -9.19 15.22
CA LEU A 619 -35.62 -8.22 16.19
C LEU A 619 -36.25 -6.83 16.02
N GLY A 620 -36.52 -6.42 14.76
CA GLY A 620 -37.20 -5.15 14.47
C GLY A 620 -38.64 -5.11 14.94
N ASN A 621 -39.35 -6.23 14.90
CA ASN A 621 -40.75 -6.37 15.33
C ASN A 621 -40.90 -6.81 16.78
N ASN A 622 -39.80 -7.17 17.48
CA ASN A 622 -39.79 -7.66 18.84
C ASN A 622 -38.84 -6.88 19.75
N PRO A 623 -39.26 -5.68 20.24
CA PRO A 623 -38.41 -4.85 21.10
C PRO A 623 -37.98 -5.53 22.40
N GLN A 624 -38.77 -6.48 22.91
CA GLN A 624 -38.39 -7.21 24.12
C GLN A 624 -37.18 -8.10 23.88
N LYS A 625 -37.15 -8.89 22.79
CA LYS A 625 -36.03 -9.75 22.39
C LYS A 625 -34.75 -8.92 22.14
N LEU A 626 -34.91 -7.80 21.46
CA LEU A 626 -33.79 -6.87 21.23
C LEU A 626 -33.25 -6.28 22.55
N GLY A 627 -34.17 -5.90 23.47
CA GLY A 627 -33.79 -5.42 24.81
C GLY A 627 -33.05 -6.48 25.64
N GLU A 628 -33.38 -7.76 25.49
CA GLU A 628 -32.62 -8.87 26.11
C GLU A 628 -31.23 -8.99 25.59
N LEU A 629 -31.03 -8.85 24.29
CA LEU A 629 -29.68 -8.85 23.66
C LEU A 629 -28.85 -7.65 24.12
N LYS A 630 -29.42 -6.45 24.16
CA LYS A 630 -28.74 -5.24 24.68
C LYS A 630 -28.31 -5.44 26.15
N ARG A 631 -29.17 -6.01 27.00
CA ARG A 631 -28.83 -6.35 28.39
C ARG A 631 -27.72 -7.41 28.48
N LYS A 632 -27.81 -8.46 27.66
CA LYS A 632 -26.76 -9.50 27.61
C LYS A 632 -25.42 -8.93 27.22
N LEU A 633 -25.37 -8.04 26.22
CA LEU A 633 -24.17 -7.33 25.82
C LEU A 633 -23.59 -6.50 26.97
N SER A 634 -24.43 -5.67 27.61
CA SER A 634 -24.03 -4.81 28.73
C SER A 634 -23.40 -5.59 29.90
N LEU A 635 -23.97 -6.75 30.24
CA LEU A 635 -23.47 -7.60 31.33
C LEU A 635 -22.11 -8.28 30.99
N ARG A 636 -21.85 -8.54 29.72
CA ARG A 636 -20.65 -9.27 29.26
C ARG A 636 -19.52 -8.37 28.82
N GLN A 637 -19.81 -7.13 28.45
CA GLN A 637 -18.88 -6.21 27.86
C GLN A 637 -17.58 -6.07 28.66
N SER A 638 -17.66 -5.80 29.96
CA SER A 638 -16.49 -5.59 30.82
C SER A 638 -15.61 -6.82 31.04
N ASN A 639 -16.17 -8.03 30.86
CA ASN A 639 -15.49 -9.30 31.11
C ASN A 639 -15.23 -10.10 29.84
N SER A 640 -15.53 -9.54 28.67
CA SER A 640 -15.33 -10.25 27.40
C SER A 640 -13.87 -10.24 26.97
N ALA A 641 -13.46 -11.28 26.24
CA ALA A 641 -12.13 -11.37 25.65
C ALA A 641 -11.81 -10.19 24.71
N LEU A 642 -12.82 -9.59 24.07
CA LEU A 642 -12.68 -8.48 23.15
C LEU A 642 -12.24 -7.17 23.84
N PHE A 643 -12.68 -6.93 25.08
CA PHE A 643 -12.47 -5.67 25.80
C PHE A 643 -11.54 -5.79 26.99
N ASN A 644 -10.83 -6.92 27.12
CA ASN A 644 -9.81 -7.13 28.16
C ASN A 644 -8.42 -7.15 27.55
N THR A 645 -7.86 -5.96 27.35
CA THR A 645 -6.54 -5.78 26.73
C THR A 645 -5.44 -6.50 27.53
N THR A 646 -5.53 -6.54 28.86
CA THR A 646 -4.52 -7.23 29.70
C THR A 646 -4.46 -8.74 29.41
N ILE A 647 -5.60 -9.40 29.31
CA ILE A 647 -5.66 -10.83 28.97
C ILE A 647 -5.20 -11.04 27.54
N PHE A 648 -5.64 -10.18 26.62
CA PHE A 648 -5.22 -10.24 25.21
C PHE A 648 -3.68 -10.16 25.10
N THR A 649 -3.07 -9.16 25.75
CA THR A 649 -1.61 -8.94 25.72
C THR A 649 -0.85 -10.16 26.26
N ARG A 650 -1.28 -10.75 27.38
CA ARG A 650 -0.66 -11.97 27.94
C ARG A 650 -0.73 -13.14 26.96
N ASN A 651 -1.86 -13.33 26.29
CA ASN A 651 -2.02 -14.37 25.30
C ASN A 651 -1.10 -14.14 24.09
N LEU A 652 -0.97 -12.92 23.64
CA LEU A 652 -0.07 -12.52 22.56
C LEU A 652 1.39 -12.74 22.92
N GLU A 653 1.80 -12.33 24.11
CA GLU A 653 3.16 -12.52 24.66
C GLU A 653 3.53 -14.00 24.79
N PHE A 654 2.57 -14.83 25.21
CA PHE A 654 2.77 -16.27 25.21
C PHE A 654 3.04 -16.80 23.80
N ALA A 655 2.28 -16.34 22.80
CA ALA A 655 2.50 -16.73 21.41
C ALA A 655 3.85 -16.26 20.88
N TYR A 656 4.24 -15.02 21.17
CA TYR A 656 5.55 -14.47 20.81
C TYR A 656 6.70 -15.27 21.42
N THR A 657 6.60 -15.61 22.70
CA THR A 657 7.59 -16.45 23.39
C THR A 657 7.71 -17.81 22.72
N LYS A 658 6.59 -18.44 22.37
CA LYS A 658 6.57 -19.72 21.64
C LYS A 658 7.22 -19.63 20.27
N ALA A 659 6.92 -18.59 19.51
CA ALA A 659 7.46 -18.40 18.17
C ALA A 659 9.00 -18.22 18.21
N ILE A 660 9.51 -17.36 19.11
CA ILE A 660 10.96 -17.15 19.22
C ILE A 660 11.70 -18.34 19.82
N ASP A 661 11.05 -19.12 20.73
CA ASP A 661 11.61 -20.37 21.24
C ASP A 661 11.81 -21.40 20.12
N GLN A 662 10.83 -21.56 19.22
CA GLN A 662 10.95 -22.44 18.06
C GLN A 662 12.17 -22.07 17.20
N TRP A 663 12.36 -20.78 16.93
CA TRP A 663 13.49 -20.31 16.15
C TRP A 663 14.84 -20.57 16.83
N HIS A 664 14.98 -20.32 18.12
CA HIS A 664 16.22 -20.59 18.86
C HIS A 664 16.56 -22.09 18.94
N LEU A 665 15.52 -22.95 18.97
CA LEU A 665 15.65 -24.40 19.03
C LEU A 665 15.79 -25.08 17.63
N ASP A 666 15.86 -24.31 16.54
CA ASP A 666 15.87 -24.81 15.15
C ASP A 666 14.67 -25.70 14.80
N LEU A 667 13.53 -25.46 15.45
CA LEU A 667 12.32 -26.19 15.16
C LEU A 667 11.61 -25.63 13.92
N PRO A 668 10.97 -26.47 13.12
CA PRO A 668 10.17 -25.97 11.99
C PRO A 668 9.00 -25.13 12.51
N LEU A 669 8.60 -24.14 11.72
CA LEU A 669 7.42 -23.34 12.00
C LEU A 669 6.17 -24.23 12.05
N ASP A 670 5.36 -24.09 13.10
CA ASP A 670 4.07 -24.76 13.25
C ASP A 670 3.03 -23.80 13.84
N HIS A 671 1.75 -24.16 13.70
CA HIS A 671 0.66 -23.37 14.25
C HIS A 671 0.77 -23.28 15.78
N ILE A 672 0.54 -22.10 16.32
CA ILE A 672 0.55 -21.84 17.77
C ILE A 672 -0.89 -21.66 18.23
N VAL A 673 -1.32 -22.48 19.17
CA VAL A 673 -2.65 -22.39 19.78
C VAL A 673 -2.50 -21.91 21.22
N VAL A 674 -3.04 -20.72 21.49
CA VAL A 674 -3.12 -20.15 22.83
C VAL A 674 -4.50 -20.48 23.40
N LYS A 675 -4.52 -21.28 24.44
CA LYS A 675 -5.76 -21.65 25.15
C LYS A 675 -6.16 -20.49 26.06
N SER A 676 -7.45 -20.17 26.10
CA SER A 676 -7.98 -19.28 27.13
C SER A 676 -7.71 -19.92 28.49
N ASN A 677 -6.83 -19.34 29.28
CA ASN A 677 -6.81 -19.64 30.72
C ASN A 677 -8.01 -18.91 31.31
N ALA A 678 -9.08 -19.67 31.55
CA ALA A 678 -10.32 -19.19 32.15
C ALA A 678 -10.07 -18.54 33.51
#